data_76de6988cd41de3fd20a775c149cab5e
#
_entry.id   76de6988cd41de3fd20a775c149cab5e
#
_cell.length_a   1.000
_cell.length_b   1.000
_cell.length_c   1.000
_cell.angle_alpha   90.00
_cell.angle_beta   90.00
_cell.angle_gamma   90.00
#
_symmetry.space_group_name_H-M   'P 1'
#
loop_
_entity.id
_entity.type
_entity.pdbx_description
1 polymer ?
#
loop_
_entity_poly.entity_id
_entity_poly.type
_entity_poly.pdbx_seq_one_letter_code
_entity_poly.pdbx_strand_id
1 'polypeptide(L)'
;MAQVAKKLLVTCALPYANGSIHLGHMLEHIQADIWVRYQRMRGHEVHFICADDAHGTPIMLKAQQLGVKPEEMIAEMSQEHQQDFAGFGISYDNYHSTHSDENRELSTLIYSRLKENGFIKNRTISQLYDPEKGMFLPDRFVKGTCPKCKSPDQYGDNCEVCGATYSPTELIDPKSVVSGATPVMRDSEHFFFDLPAFSEMLQAWTRSGALQEQVANKMQEWFESGLQQWDISRDAPYFGFEIPDAPGKYFYVWLDAPIGYMGSFKNLCDKRGDLNFDEFWRKDATTELYHFIGKDIVYFHSLFWPAMLEGSNFRKPTNLFVHGYVTVNGAKMSKSRGTFIKAGTYLQHLDADCLRYYYAAKLSSRIDDIDLNLEDFVQRVNADIVNKVVNLASRNAGFINKRFGGKLADSLADPALYQTFVDAAQSIAEAYAGREFSRAIREIMALADLANRYVDEQAPWVVAKEEGRDADLQAICSMGINLFRVLMTYLKPVLPSLTERAEAFLNAELSWDAIPQPLLGHQVNAFKALFNRIDLDKVSEMVNASKEDMAAAKPVTGPLADDPIQETITFDDFAKVDMRIALIKSADFVEGSDKLLKLQLDLGGESRQIFSGIRSAYPDPKALEGRLTIMVANLAPRKMRFGVSEGMVMAAGPGGKEIFLLSPDSGAQPGMQVK
;
A
#
# COMPACT_ATOMS: atom_id res chain seq x y z
N MET A 1 -38.32 -9.43 -14.19
CA MET A 1 -38.31 -8.22 -15.07
C MET A 1 -36.88 -8.01 -15.51
N ALA A 2 -36.61 -7.82 -16.80
CA ALA A 2 -35.28 -7.48 -17.26
C ALA A 2 -34.85 -6.17 -16.57
N GLN A 3 -33.72 -6.16 -15.90
CA GLN A 3 -33.17 -4.97 -15.26
C GLN A 3 -32.77 -3.99 -16.35
N VAL A 4 -33.23 -2.73 -16.27
CA VAL A 4 -32.85 -1.71 -17.24
C VAL A 4 -31.32 -1.50 -17.13
N ALA A 5 -30.63 -1.59 -18.27
CA ALA A 5 -29.19 -1.37 -18.29
C ALA A 5 -28.91 0.10 -17.88
N LYS A 6 -27.98 0.26 -16.94
CA LYS A 6 -27.53 1.56 -16.45
C LYS A 6 -26.14 1.87 -17.00
N LYS A 7 -25.83 3.17 -17.05
CA LYS A 7 -24.46 3.65 -17.32
C LYS A 7 -23.82 4.11 -16.02
N LEU A 8 -22.69 3.50 -15.67
CA LEU A 8 -22.00 3.69 -14.41
C LEU A 8 -20.57 4.19 -14.67
N LEU A 9 -20.17 5.23 -13.96
CA LEU A 9 -18.76 5.62 -13.83
C LEU A 9 -18.30 5.28 -12.42
N VAL A 10 -17.25 4.47 -12.31
CA VAL A 10 -16.71 3.98 -11.04
C VAL A 10 -15.26 4.40 -10.93
N THR A 11 -14.87 4.88 -9.75
CA THR A 11 -13.50 5.30 -9.46
C THR A 11 -13.03 4.73 -8.12
N CYS A 12 -11.73 4.58 -7.98
CA CYS A 12 -11.05 4.40 -6.70
C CYS A 12 -10.31 5.67 -6.31
N ALA A 13 -10.04 5.86 -5.01
CA ALA A 13 -9.13 6.90 -4.56
C ALA A 13 -7.79 6.81 -5.30
N LEU A 14 -7.24 7.96 -5.62
CA LEU A 14 -6.02 8.03 -6.41
C LEU A 14 -4.82 7.70 -5.52
N PRO A 15 -4.01 6.67 -5.85
CA PRO A 15 -2.77 6.41 -5.13
C PRO A 15 -1.80 7.58 -5.26
N TYR A 16 -1.13 7.93 -4.17
CA TYR A 16 -0.16 9.00 -4.18
C TYR A 16 1.17 8.54 -4.80
N ALA A 17 1.63 9.21 -5.86
CA ALA A 17 2.78 8.82 -6.68
C ALA A 17 4.14 8.99 -5.99
N ASN A 18 4.22 8.84 -4.67
CA ASN A 18 5.45 8.90 -3.89
C ASN A 18 5.90 7.55 -3.32
N GLY A 19 5.23 6.48 -3.62
CA GLY A 19 5.55 5.15 -3.10
C GLY A 19 4.75 4.02 -3.72
N SER A 20 5.32 2.81 -3.64
CA SER A 20 4.72 1.58 -4.15
C SER A 20 3.36 1.28 -3.55
N ILE A 21 2.50 0.63 -4.31
CA ILE A 21 1.23 0.06 -3.82
C ILE A 21 1.54 -1.02 -2.77
N HIS A 22 0.77 -1.05 -1.69
CA HIS A 22 0.82 -2.09 -0.67
C HIS A 22 -0.55 -2.75 -0.50
N LEU A 23 -0.59 -3.87 0.23
CA LEU A 23 -1.82 -4.66 0.37
C LEU A 23 -3.00 -3.87 0.96
N GLY A 24 -2.74 -2.81 1.73
CA GLY A 24 -3.78 -1.92 2.24
C GLY A 24 -4.48 -1.13 1.14
N HIS A 25 -3.73 -0.61 0.18
CA HIS A 25 -4.31 0.03 -1.01
C HIS A 25 -5.13 -0.98 -1.81
N MET A 26 -4.62 -2.21 -1.96
CA MET A 26 -5.31 -3.26 -2.73
C MET A 26 -6.70 -3.60 -2.21
N LEU A 27 -7.01 -3.36 -0.93
CA LEU A 27 -8.37 -3.58 -0.41
C LEU A 27 -9.42 -2.79 -1.19
N GLU A 28 -9.14 -1.51 -1.41
CA GLU A 28 -10.03 -0.61 -2.14
C GLU A 28 -10.23 -1.04 -3.59
N HIS A 29 -9.12 -1.24 -4.29
CA HIS A 29 -9.13 -1.57 -5.72
C HIS A 29 -9.75 -2.94 -5.98
N ILE A 30 -9.50 -3.93 -5.13
CA ILE A 30 -10.15 -5.26 -5.20
C ILE A 30 -11.64 -5.15 -4.92
N GLN A 31 -12.05 -4.41 -3.89
CA GLN A 31 -13.46 -4.19 -3.56
C GLN A 31 -14.23 -3.57 -4.74
N ALA A 32 -13.66 -2.51 -5.32
CA ALA A 32 -14.26 -1.82 -6.46
C ALA A 32 -14.32 -2.73 -7.70
N ASP A 33 -13.25 -3.46 -8.01
CA ASP A 33 -13.18 -4.35 -9.16
C ASP A 33 -14.19 -5.52 -9.06
N ILE A 34 -14.36 -6.11 -7.87
CA ILE A 34 -15.40 -7.13 -7.64
C ILE A 34 -16.79 -6.57 -7.96
N TRP A 35 -17.09 -5.36 -7.46
CA TRP A 35 -18.36 -4.72 -7.72
C TRP A 35 -18.55 -4.37 -9.21
N VAL A 36 -17.53 -3.83 -9.85
CA VAL A 36 -17.54 -3.51 -11.30
C VAL A 36 -17.76 -4.75 -12.15
N ARG A 37 -17.01 -5.85 -11.90
CA ARG A 37 -17.17 -7.11 -12.62
C ARG A 37 -18.59 -7.66 -12.46
N TYR A 38 -19.13 -7.61 -11.25
CA TYR A 38 -20.51 -8.01 -11.01
C TYR A 38 -21.49 -7.13 -11.80
N GLN A 39 -21.36 -5.80 -11.80
CA GLN A 39 -22.24 -4.91 -12.54
C GLN A 39 -22.18 -5.18 -14.05
N ARG A 40 -21.00 -5.41 -14.61
CA ARG A 40 -20.82 -5.80 -16.02
C ARG A 40 -21.49 -7.14 -16.32
N MET A 41 -21.39 -8.13 -15.43
CA MET A 41 -22.10 -9.44 -15.55
C MET A 41 -23.62 -9.27 -15.52
N ARG A 42 -24.13 -8.19 -14.94
CA ARG A 42 -25.56 -7.84 -14.91
C ARG A 42 -26.03 -7.02 -16.12
N GLY A 43 -25.15 -6.81 -17.10
CA GLY A 43 -25.44 -6.10 -18.34
C GLY A 43 -25.45 -4.58 -18.23
N HIS A 44 -24.84 -4.01 -17.18
CA HIS A 44 -24.64 -2.57 -17.09
C HIS A 44 -23.43 -2.11 -17.91
N GLU A 45 -23.52 -0.90 -18.51
CA GLU A 45 -22.37 -0.23 -19.09
C GLU A 45 -21.56 0.42 -17.97
N VAL A 46 -20.35 -0.10 -17.70
CA VAL A 46 -19.52 0.35 -16.59
C VAL A 46 -18.17 0.80 -17.09
N HIS A 47 -17.83 2.06 -16.80
CA HIS A 47 -16.50 2.62 -17.00
C HIS A 47 -15.79 2.69 -15.65
N PHE A 48 -14.68 1.97 -15.54
CA PHE A 48 -13.89 1.88 -14.32
C PHE A 48 -12.54 2.57 -14.53
N ILE A 49 -12.31 3.65 -13.82
CA ILE A 49 -11.13 4.50 -14.02
C ILE A 49 -10.41 4.79 -12.71
N CYS A 50 -9.11 5.08 -12.81
CA CYS A 50 -8.29 5.60 -11.74
C CYS A 50 -7.18 6.49 -12.31
N ALA A 51 -6.38 7.08 -11.45
CA ALA A 51 -5.18 7.85 -11.79
C ALA A 51 -4.21 7.86 -10.62
N ASP A 52 -2.98 8.33 -10.84
CA ASP A 52 -2.08 8.69 -9.75
C ASP A 52 -2.33 10.13 -9.29
N ASP A 53 -2.32 10.34 -7.97
CA ASP A 53 -2.16 11.66 -7.37
C ASP A 53 -0.68 12.04 -7.40
N ALA A 54 -0.31 12.97 -8.26
CA ALA A 54 1.08 13.19 -8.69
C ALA A 54 1.69 14.52 -8.21
N HIS A 55 0.99 15.34 -7.42
CA HIS A 55 1.44 16.68 -7.05
C HIS A 55 1.81 16.80 -5.56
N GLY A 56 2.45 17.88 -5.21
CA GLY A 56 2.73 18.29 -3.84
C GLY A 56 4.19 18.34 -3.46
N THR A 57 4.45 19.01 -2.33
CA THR A 57 5.79 19.14 -1.75
C THR A 57 6.50 17.79 -1.50
N PRO A 58 5.82 16.71 -1.01
CA PRO A 58 6.49 15.43 -0.82
C PRO A 58 7.05 14.81 -2.09
N ILE A 59 6.36 14.96 -3.23
CA ILE A 59 6.84 14.51 -4.55
C ILE A 59 8.11 15.29 -4.93
N MET A 60 8.04 16.61 -4.85
CA MET A 60 9.18 17.50 -5.17
C MET A 60 10.42 17.14 -4.35
N LEU A 61 10.28 17.02 -3.04
CA LEU A 61 11.41 16.75 -2.14
C LEU A 61 11.97 15.35 -2.33
N LYS A 62 11.12 14.36 -2.58
CA LYS A 62 11.58 13.00 -2.87
C LYS A 62 12.35 12.94 -4.19
N ALA A 63 11.88 13.60 -5.23
CA ALA A 63 12.60 13.69 -6.51
C ALA A 63 13.98 14.35 -6.33
N GLN A 64 14.07 15.45 -5.52
CA GLN A 64 15.33 16.08 -5.17
C GLN A 64 16.29 15.14 -4.44
N GLN A 65 15.79 14.35 -3.48
CA GLN A 65 16.59 13.35 -2.75
C GLN A 65 17.13 12.25 -3.67
N LEU A 66 16.37 11.87 -4.69
CA LEU A 66 16.76 10.86 -5.69
C LEU A 66 17.63 11.46 -6.81
N GLY A 67 17.75 12.79 -6.91
CA GLY A 67 18.49 13.46 -7.97
C GLY A 67 17.85 13.37 -9.35
N VAL A 68 16.53 13.19 -9.42
CA VAL A 68 15.74 13.09 -10.66
C VAL A 68 14.72 14.22 -10.75
N LYS A 69 14.12 14.41 -11.92
CA LYS A 69 12.98 15.33 -12.06
C LYS A 69 11.71 14.72 -11.49
N PRO A 70 10.81 15.53 -10.89
CA PRO A 70 9.52 15.04 -10.39
C PRO A 70 8.73 14.28 -11.46
N GLU A 71 8.71 14.78 -12.70
CA GLU A 71 7.98 14.16 -13.81
C GLU A 71 8.51 12.76 -14.17
N GLU A 72 9.82 12.56 -14.10
CA GLU A 72 10.45 11.25 -14.32
C GLU A 72 10.07 10.26 -13.21
N MET A 73 10.14 10.71 -11.95
CA MET A 73 9.80 9.90 -10.78
C MET A 73 8.32 9.46 -10.80
N ILE A 74 7.39 10.38 -11.08
CA ILE A 74 5.95 10.02 -11.12
C ILE A 74 5.62 9.11 -12.31
N ALA A 75 6.33 9.24 -13.44
CA ALA A 75 6.15 8.36 -14.59
C ALA A 75 6.58 6.92 -14.28
N GLU A 76 7.73 6.73 -13.62
CA GLU A 76 8.18 5.40 -13.16
C GLU A 76 7.21 4.80 -12.16
N MET A 77 6.75 5.60 -11.19
CA MET A 77 5.79 5.17 -10.18
C MET A 77 4.46 4.76 -10.80
N SER A 78 3.98 5.50 -11.80
CA SER A 78 2.76 5.17 -12.54
C SER A 78 2.86 3.83 -13.26
N GLN A 79 4.02 3.50 -13.82
CA GLN A 79 4.25 2.20 -14.45
C GLN A 79 4.21 1.06 -13.42
N GLU A 80 4.84 1.24 -12.26
CA GLU A 80 4.81 0.26 -11.16
C GLU A 80 3.37 0.04 -10.69
N HIS A 81 2.60 1.10 -10.42
CA HIS A 81 1.21 1.01 -9.99
C HIS A 81 0.33 0.26 -11.00
N GLN A 82 0.46 0.59 -12.28
CA GLN A 82 -0.31 -0.09 -13.34
C GLN A 82 0.06 -1.58 -13.46
N GLN A 83 1.34 -1.94 -13.32
CA GLN A 83 1.77 -3.34 -13.31
C GLN A 83 1.19 -4.09 -12.11
N ASP A 84 1.21 -3.49 -10.93
CA ASP A 84 0.64 -4.07 -9.71
C ASP A 84 -0.86 -4.30 -9.87
N PHE A 85 -1.62 -3.29 -10.32
CA PHE A 85 -3.06 -3.43 -10.54
C PHE A 85 -3.39 -4.49 -11.60
N ALA A 86 -2.66 -4.51 -12.71
CA ALA A 86 -2.84 -5.53 -13.74
C ALA A 86 -2.52 -6.93 -13.19
N GLY A 87 -1.46 -7.08 -12.39
CA GLY A 87 -1.10 -8.33 -11.73
C GLY A 87 -2.15 -8.85 -10.77
N PHE A 88 -2.89 -7.96 -10.10
CA PHE A 88 -4.05 -8.31 -9.27
C PHE A 88 -5.35 -8.47 -10.08
N GLY A 89 -5.32 -8.30 -11.40
CA GLY A 89 -6.48 -8.43 -12.26
C GLY A 89 -7.50 -7.30 -12.10
N ILE A 90 -7.07 -6.11 -11.68
CA ILE A 90 -7.95 -4.94 -11.60
C ILE A 90 -8.28 -4.47 -13.02
N SER A 91 -9.57 -4.40 -13.35
CA SER A 91 -10.05 -4.22 -14.71
C SER A 91 -10.34 -2.75 -15.08
N TYR A 92 -9.39 -1.85 -14.82
CA TYR A 92 -9.50 -0.45 -15.23
C TYR A 92 -9.65 -0.30 -16.75
N ASP A 93 -10.62 0.51 -17.18
CA ASP A 93 -10.74 0.95 -18.58
C ASP A 93 -9.73 2.06 -18.90
N ASN A 94 -9.35 2.85 -17.91
CA ASN A 94 -8.30 3.85 -18.00
C ASN A 94 -7.60 4.06 -16.67
N TYR A 95 -6.28 4.20 -16.74
CA TYR A 95 -5.44 4.64 -15.62
C TYR A 95 -4.61 5.83 -16.10
N HIS A 96 -4.62 6.94 -15.36
CA HIS A 96 -4.04 8.22 -15.80
C HIS A 96 -3.20 8.86 -14.70
N SER A 97 -3.00 10.17 -14.75
CA SER A 97 -2.26 10.96 -13.76
C SER A 97 -2.93 12.31 -13.55
N THR A 98 -2.91 12.83 -12.32
CA THR A 98 -3.29 14.23 -12.08
C THR A 98 -2.32 15.22 -12.74
N HIS A 99 -1.08 14.80 -13.00
CA HIS A 99 -0.13 15.60 -13.79
C HIS A 99 -0.37 15.38 -15.31
N SER A 100 -1.47 15.91 -15.82
CA SER A 100 -1.90 15.79 -17.22
C SER A 100 -2.55 17.07 -17.73
N ASP A 101 -2.62 17.23 -19.04
CA ASP A 101 -3.24 18.40 -19.65
C ASP A 101 -4.75 18.44 -19.37
N GLU A 102 -5.43 17.30 -19.41
CA GLU A 102 -6.85 17.18 -19.08
C GLU A 102 -7.14 17.63 -17.64
N ASN A 103 -6.29 17.23 -16.70
CA ASN A 103 -6.47 17.65 -15.31
C ASN A 103 -6.16 19.12 -15.10
N ARG A 104 -5.16 19.66 -15.80
CA ARG A 104 -4.83 21.09 -15.77
C ARG A 104 -5.99 21.94 -16.29
N GLU A 105 -6.55 21.57 -17.44
CA GLU A 105 -7.71 22.27 -18.05
C GLU A 105 -8.91 22.24 -17.12
N LEU A 106 -9.24 21.08 -16.55
CA LEU A 106 -10.39 20.92 -15.65
C LEU A 106 -10.18 21.66 -14.32
N SER A 107 -8.97 21.63 -13.75
CA SER A 107 -8.65 22.37 -12.53
C SER A 107 -8.77 23.88 -12.75
N THR A 108 -8.27 24.37 -13.88
CA THR A 108 -8.41 25.76 -14.30
C THR A 108 -9.88 26.14 -14.49
N LEU A 109 -10.67 25.30 -15.15
CA LEU A 109 -12.10 25.53 -15.38
C LEU A 109 -12.89 25.58 -14.07
N ILE A 110 -12.68 24.61 -13.19
CA ILE A 110 -13.38 24.55 -11.89
C ILE A 110 -13.01 25.76 -11.04
N TYR A 111 -11.71 26.08 -10.93
CA TYR A 111 -11.26 27.26 -10.19
C TYR A 111 -11.87 28.55 -10.73
N SER A 112 -11.87 28.76 -12.07
CA SER A 112 -12.42 29.94 -12.70
C SER A 112 -13.91 30.10 -12.40
N ARG A 113 -14.69 29.02 -12.54
CA ARG A 113 -16.13 29.02 -12.20
C ARG A 113 -16.38 29.31 -10.72
N LEU A 114 -15.62 28.70 -9.80
CA LEU A 114 -15.71 28.96 -8.37
C LEU A 114 -15.40 30.43 -8.04
N LYS A 115 -14.40 31.01 -8.70
CA LYS A 115 -14.02 32.42 -8.53
C LYS A 115 -15.07 33.37 -9.07
N GLU A 116 -15.57 33.14 -10.29
CA GLU A 116 -16.66 33.92 -10.91
C GLU A 116 -17.94 33.90 -10.07
N ASN A 117 -18.23 32.75 -9.43
CA ASN A 117 -19.39 32.61 -8.56
C ASN A 117 -19.15 33.14 -7.14
N GLY A 118 -17.97 33.73 -6.85
CA GLY A 118 -17.65 34.36 -5.57
C GLY A 118 -17.29 33.41 -4.44
N PHE A 119 -16.97 32.13 -4.74
CA PHE A 119 -16.61 31.12 -3.74
C PHE A 119 -15.11 31.04 -3.47
N ILE A 120 -14.28 31.87 -4.11
CA ILE A 120 -12.86 31.99 -3.82
C ILE A 120 -12.61 33.30 -3.10
N LYS A 121 -11.96 33.22 -1.92
CA LYS A 121 -11.63 34.37 -1.06
C LYS A 121 -10.12 34.47 -0.92
N ASN A 122 -9.59 35.69 -0.82
CA ASN A 122 -8.17 35.94 -0.60
C ASN A 122 -7.96 36.48 0.82
N ARG A 123 -6.91 36.03 1.48
CA ARG A 123 -6.43 36.61 2.73
C ARG A 123 -4.94 36.34 2.94
N THR A 124 -4.29 37.27 3.65
CA THR A 124 -2.91 37.09 4.08
C THR A 124 -2.88 36.20 5.33
N ILE A 125 -1.97 35.23 5.34
CA ILE A 125 -1.68 34.37 6.49
C ILE A 125 -0.17 34.38 6.78
N SER A 126 0.17 34.18 8.06
CA SER A 126 1.56 34.04 8.50
C SER A 126 1.90 32.57 8.67
N GLN A 127 2.98 32.12 8.04
CA GLN A 127 3.43 30.73 8.07
C GLN A 127 4.94 30.64 8.36
N LEU A 128 5.38 29.45 8.81
CA LEU A 128 6.81 29.18 8.98
C LEU A 128 7.48 29.03 7.61
N TYR A 129 8.61 29.72 7.46
CA TYR A 129 9.40 29.76 6.24
C TYR A 129 10.85 29.35 6.53
N ASP A 130 11.38 28.47 5.68
CA ASP A 130 12.78 28.03 5.72
C ASP A 130 13.64 29.03 4.96
N PRO A 131 14.51 29.81 5.63
CA PRO A 131 15.33 30.82 4.97
C PRO A 131 16.46 30.23 4.13
N GLU A 132 16.91 28.99 4.42
CA GLU A 132 17.97 28.32 3.66
C GLU A 132 17.47 27.69 2.37
N LYS A 133 16.27 27.12 2.42
CA LYS A 133 15.63 26.47 1.26
C LYS A 133 14.73 27.43 0.46
N GLY A 134 14.42 28.59 1.03
CA GLY A 134 13.59 29.57 0.35
C GLY A 134 12.15 29.12 0.15
N MET A 135 11.57 28.36 1.12
CA MET A 135 10.23 27.78 0.99
C MET A 135 9.42 27.86 2.28
N PHE A 136 8.08 27.95 2.14
CA PHE A 136 7.17 27.76 3.25
C PHE A 136 7.13 26.29 3.66
N LEU A 137 7.00 26.05 4.96
CA LEU A 137 7.04 24.71 5.54
C LEU A 137 5.64 24.21 5.86
N PRO A 138 5.18 23.13 5.23
CA PRO A 138 4.01 22.38 5.72
C PRO A 138 4.23 21.85 7.15
N ASP A 139 3.17 21.61 7.89
CA ASP A 139 3.21 21.26 9.32
C ASP A 139 4.16 20.10 9.65
N ARG A 140 4.19 19.07 8.80
CA ARG A 140 5.08 17.90 8.94
C ARG A 140 6.52 18.12 8.49
N PHE A 141 6.83 19.30 7.97
CA PHE A 141 8.20 19.70 7.63
C PHE A 141 8.84 20.59 8.71
N VAL A 142 8.14 20.74 9.83
CA VAL A 142 8.65 21.39 11.04
C VAL A 142 8.66 20.37 12.18
N LYS A 143 9.75 20.31 12.91
CA LYS A 143 9.88 19.54 14.14
C LYS A 143 10.38 20.42 15.26
N GLY A 144 9.97 20.08 16.47
CA GLY A 144 10.38 20.82 17.66
C GLY A 144 9.96 20.11 18.93
N THR A 145 10.04 20.81 20.06
CA THR A 145 9.61 20.28 21.35
C THR A 145 8.13 20.55 21.55
N CYS A 146 7.37 19.54 21.95
CA CYS A 146 5.93 19.64 22.21
C CYS A 146 5.63 20.74 23.25
N PRO A 147 4.71 21.67 23.00
CA PRO A 147 4.38 22.73 23.95
C PRO A 147 3.73 22.21 25.25
N LYS A 148 3.04 21.03 25.17
CA LYS A 148 2.32 20.45 26.32
C LYS A 148 3.18 19.52 27.17
N CYS A 149 3.71 18.44 26.60
CA CYS A 149 4.45 17.42 27.36
C CYS A 149 5.97 17.56 27.34
N LYS A 150 6.50 18.52 26.59
CA LYS A 150 7.94 18.81 26.46
C LYS A 150 8.76 17.69 25.82
N SER A 151 8.13 16.74 25.15
CA SER A 151 8.85 15.72 24.38
C SER A 151 9.52 16.36 23.17
N PRO A 152 10.82 16.09 22.92
CA PRO A 152 11.54 16.60 21.75
C PRO A 152 11.12 15.91 20.46
N ASP A 153 11.54 16.44 19.31
CA ASP A 153 11.42 15.86 17.97
C ASP A 153 9.97 15.55 17.53
N GLN A 154 9.02 16.40 17.93
CA GLN A 154 7.61 16.25 17.56
C GLN A 154 7.28 17.10 16.32
N TYR A 155 6.40 16.57 15.45
CA TYR A 155 5.94 17.27 14.24
C TYR A 155 5.05 18.48 14.56
N GLY A 156 4.88 19.38 13.59
CA GLY A 156 4.17 20.63 13.75
C GLY A 156 2.65 20.54 13.86
N ASP A 157 2.06 19.37 13.61
CA ASP A 157 0.62 19.14 13.65
C ASP A 157 0.16 18.45 14.95
N ASN A 158 0.97 17.55 15.50
CA ASN A 158 0.61 16.79 16.70
C ASN A 158 1.82 16.19 17.41
N CYS A 159 1.62 15.85 18.69
CA CYS A 159 2.60 15.14 19.50
C CYS A 159 2.35 13.63 19.45
N GLU A 160 3.32 12.86 18.98
CA GLU A 160 3.23 11.39 18.94
C GLU A 160 3.26 10.75 20.35
N VAL A 161 3.77 11.48 21.35
CA VAL A 161 3.89 10.98 22.73
C VAL A 161 2.64 11.20 23.55
N CYS A 162 2.05 12.41 23.52
CA CYS A 162 0.88 12.75 24.35
C CYS A 162 -0.42 12.94 23.56
N GLY A 163 -0.39 12.83 22.22
CA GLY A 163 -1.56 12.97 21.36
C GLY A 163 -2.11 14.40 21.23
N ALA A 164 -1.40 15.40 21.77
CA ALA A 164 -1.85 16.79 21.70
C ALA A 164 -1.71 17.34 20.29
N THR A 165 -2.72 18.08 19.82
CA THR A 165 -2.68 18.85 18.57
C THR A 165 -2.34 20.31 18.88
N TYR A 166 -1.60 20.95 17.97
CA TYR A 166 -1.16 22.35 18.06
C TYR A 166 -0.78 22.88 16.66
N SER A 167 -0.61 24.20 16.56
CA SER A 167 -0.03 24.80 15.36
C SER A 167 1.50 24.61 15.33
N PRO A 168 2.16 24.51 14.15
CA PRO A 168 3.61 24.48 14.05
C PRO A 168 4.30 25.66 14.75
N THR A 169 3.63 26.78 14.84
CA THR A 169 4.13 28.01 15.50
C THR A 169 4.16 27.90 17.03
N GLU A 170 3.48 26.92 17.62
CA GLU A 170 3.48 26.69 19.07
C GLU A 170 4.60 25.76 19.53
N LEU A 171 5.30 25.10 18.58
CA LEU A 171 6.45 24.25 18.90
C LEU A 171 7.56 25.09 19.56
N ILE A 172 8.22 24.50 20.55
CA ILE A 172 9.40 25.09 21.17
C ILE A 172 10.61 24.67 20.36
N ASP A 173 11.48 25.64 20.05
CA ASP A 173 12.70 25.46 19.22
C ASP A 173 12.41 24.75 17.90
N PRO A 174 11.51 25.26 17.05
CA PRO A 174 11.16 24.63 15.80
C PRO A 174 12.35 24.56 14.85
N LYS A 175 12.50 23.46 14.12
CA LYS A 175 13.50 23.22 13.09
C LYS A 175 12.85 22.74 11.81
N SER A 176 13.37 23.23 10.68
CA SER A 176 13.02 22.69 9.37
C SER A 176 13.52 21.26 9.23
N VAL A 177 12.67 20.34 8.85
CA VAL A 177 13.05 18.95 8.53
C VAL A 177 13.89 18.90 7.24
N VAL A 178 13.78 19.92 6.40
CA VAL A 178 14.43 19.96 5.08
C VAL A 178 15.89 20.46 5.14
N SER A 179 16.16 21.47 6.00
CA SER A 179 17.48 22.09 6.11
C SER A 179 18.11 22.00 7.50
N GLY A 180 17.31 21.77 8.54
CA GLY A 180 17.74 21.90 9.94
C GLY A 180 17.74 23.35 10.44
N ALA A 181 17.50 24.34 9.57
CA ALA A 181 17.46 25.75 9.96
C ALA A 181 16.29 26.06 10.90
N THR A 182 16.44 27.12 11.70
CA THR A 182 15.33 27.68 12.48
C THR A 182 14.40 28.45 11.55
N PRO A 183 13.12 28.03 11.38
CA PRO A 183 12.21 28.74 10.50
C PRO A 183 11.84 30.13 11.04
N VAL A 184 11.49 31.03 10.14
CA VAL A 184 11.03 32.38 10.45
C VAL A 184 9.56 32.56 10.03
N MET A 185 8.82 33.44 10.71
CA MET A 185 7.46 33.81 10.31
C MET A 185 7.52 34.69 9.07
N ARG A 186 6.70 34.37 8.07
CA ARG A 186 6.57 35.17 6.84
C ARG A 186 5.11 35.21 6.40
N ASP A 187 4.66 36.38 5.98
CA ASP A 187 3.30 36.56 5.47
C ASP A 187 3.23 36.19 3.99
N SER A 188 2.11 35.56 3.60
CA SER A 188 1.78 35.26 2.24
C SER A 188 0.29 35.39 1.98
N GLU A 189 -0.09 35.90 0.80
CA GLU A 189 -1.47 35.91 0.35
C GLU A 189 -1.86 34.52 -0.11
N HIS A 190 -3.00 34.02 0.38
CA HIS A 190 -3.53 32.70 0.04
C HIS A 190 -4.98 32.78 -0.45
N PHE A 191 -5.35 31.80 -1.26
CA PHE A 191 -6.69 31.63 -1.82
C PHE A 191 -7.43 30.56 -1.03
N PHE A 192 -8.66 30.88 -0.65
CA PHE A 192 -9.49 30.02 0.18
C PHE A 192 -10.80 29.70 -0.53
N PHE A 193 -11.16 28.43 -0.57
CA PHE A 193 -12.50 28.00 -0.99
C PHE A 193 -13.49 28.19 0.15
N ASP A 194 -14.60 28.85 -0.14
CA ASP A 194 -15.64 29.22 0.84
C ASP A 194 -16.60 28.05 1.09
N LEU A 195 -16.08 26.95 1.70
CA LEU A 195 -16.82 25.74 2.02
C LEU A 195 -18.09 26.02 2.87
N PRO A 196 -18.11 26.97 3.84
CA PRO A 196 -19.31 27.32 4.62
C PRO A 196 -20.51 27.72 3.75
N ALA A 197 -20.29 28.31 2.58
CA ALA A 197 -21.36 28.71 1.66
C ALA A 197 -22.20 27.52 1.16
N PHE A 198 -21.69 26.30 1.26
CA PHE A 198 -22.34 25.07 0.82
C PHE A 198 -22.96 24.24 1.95
N SER A 199 -22.99 24.75 3.18
CA SER A 199 -23.39 23.99 4.38
C SER A 199 -24.76 23.33 4.25
N GLU A 200 -25.79 24.06 3.80
CA GLU A 200 -27.14 23.51 3.62
C GLU A 200 -27.19 22.42 2.55
N MET A 201 -26.55 22.65 1.40
CA MET A 201 -26.48 21.67 0.31
C MET A 201 -25.76 20.39 0.78
N LEU A 202 -24.64 20.53 1.49
CA LEU A 202 -23.86 19.40 1.99
C LEU A 202 -24.64 18.61 3.05
N GLN A 203 -25.34 19.27 3.97
CA GLN A 203 -26.20 18.59 4.94
C GLN A 203 -27.30 17.77 4.26
N ALA A 204 -27.96 18.34 3.27
CA ALA A 204 -28.98 17.64 2.50
C ALA A 204 -28.41 16.46 1.71
N TRP A 205 -27.27 16.64 1.02
CA TRP A 205 -26.64 15.61 0.20
C TRP A 205 -26.08 14.46 1.04
N THR A 206 -25.41 14.74 2.16
CA THR A 206 -24.84 13.68 3.06
C THR A 206 -25.94 12.80 3.66
N ARG A 207 -27.18 13.30 3.79
CA ARG A 207 -28.36 12.58 4.29
C ARG A 207 -29.26 12.00 3.18
N SER A 208 -28.95 12.21 1.91
CA SER A 208 -29.76 11.73 0.77
C SER A 208 -29.63 10.22 0.48
N GLY A 209 -28.79 9.48 1.20
CA GLY A 209 -28.41 8.10 0.90
C GLY A 209 -27.14 8.00 0.06
N ALA A 210 -26.49 9.12 -0.26
CA ALA A 210 -25.21 9.13 -0.96
C ALA A 210 -24.05 8.55 -0.12
N LEU A 211 -24.19 8.53 1.20
CA LEU A 211 -23.21 8.00 2.16
C LEU A 211 -23.80 6.85 2.98
N GLN A 212 -22.95 5.94 3.43
CA GLN A 212 -23.31 4.98 4.47
C GLN A 212 -23.72 5.74 5.75
N GLU A 213 -24.67 5.21 6.49
CA GLU A 213 -25.23 5.86 7.69
C GLU A 213 -24.15 6.25 8.71
N GLN A 214 -23.17 5.38 8.94
CA GLN A 214 -22.05 5.63 9.84
C GLN A 214 -21.21 6.85 9.38
N VAL A 215 -21.00 7.00 8.08
CA VAL A 215 -20.27 8.13 7.49
C VAL A 215 -21.10 9.41 7.60
N ALA A 216 -22.39 9.35 7.25
CA ALA A 216 -23.29 10.50 7.34
C ALA A 216 -23.39 11.03 8.80
N ASN A 217 -23.42 10.12 9.78
CA ASN A 217 -23.41 10.49 11.20
C ASN A 217 -22.09 11.16 11.60
N LYS A 218 -20.95 10.68 11.10
CA LYS A 218 -19.64 11.32 11.35
C LYS A 218 -19.56 12.72 10.74
N MET A 219 -20.15 12.93 9.56
CA MET A 219 -20.17 14.26 8.93
C MET A 219 -20.97 15.28 9.76
N GLN A 220 -21.95 14.85 10.52
CA GLN A 220 -22.74 15.73 11.38
C GLN A 220 -21.87 16.48 12.42
N GLU A 221 -20.83 15.85 12.94
CA GLU A 221 -19.88 16.50 13.87
C GLU A 221 -19.20 17.73 13.25
N TRP A 222 -18.89 17.67 11.94
CA TRP A 222 -18.29 18.79 11.20
C TRP A 222 -19.28 19.96 11.01
N PHE A 223 -20.54 19.64 10.75
CA PHE A 223 -21.57 20.69 10.63
C PHE A 223 -21.84 21.36 11.95
N GLU A 224 -21.85 20.62 13.06
CA GLU A 224 -22.05 21.15 14.41
C GLU A 224 -20.88 22.05 14.86
N SER A 225 -19.65 21.70 14.50
CA SER A 225 -18.47 22.52 14.76
C SER A 225 -18.32 23.73 13.84
N GLY A 226 -19.10 23.79 12.78
CA GLY A 226 -19.05 24.82 11.73
C GLY A 226 -17.95 24.59 10.70
N LEU A 227 -18.35 24.50 9.43
CA LEU A 227 -17.41 24.37 8.33
C LEU A 227 -16.52 25.60 8.22
N GLN A 228 -15.24 25.37 7.87
CA GLN A 228 -14.25 26.43 7.70
C GLN A 228 -13.87 26.61 6.24
N GLN A 229 -13.43 27.83 5.88
CA GLN A 229 -12.81 28.08 4.59
C GLN A 229 -11.55 27.26 4.45
N TRP A 230 -11.27 26.79 3.26
CA TRP A 230 -10.17 25.90 2.99
C TRP A 230 -9.12 26.52 2.09
N ASP A 231 -7.86 26.51 2.52
CA ASP A 231 -6.72 27.01 1.77
C ASP A 231 -6.41 26.09 0.58
N ILE A 232 -6.60 26.62 -0.62
CA ILE A 232 -6.43 25.90 -1.89
C ILE A 232 -5.15 26.31 -2.64
N SER A 233 -4.31 27.12 -2.04
CA SER A 233 -3.08 27.63 -2.67
C SER A 233 -1.81 27.23 -1.92
N ARG A 234 -0.72 27.15 -2.65
CA ARG A 234 0.63 26.93 -2.11
C ARG A 234 1.62 27.87 -2.80
N ASP A 235 2.62 28.34 -2.05
CA ASP A 235 3.69 29.16 -2.57
C ASP A 235 4.77 28.32 -3.27
N ALA A 236 5.46 28.94 -4.24
CA ALA A 236 6.67 28.39 -4.82
C ALA A 236 7.79 28.22 -3.76
N PRO A 237 8.67 27.20 -3.86
CA PRO A 237 8.66 26.13 -4.85
C PRO A 237 7.62 25.03 -4.51
N TYR A 238 6.89 24.59 -5.50
CA TYR A 238 5.87 23.55 -5.35
C TYR A 238 5.72 22.78 -6.67
N PHE A 239 5.54 21.47 -6.62
CA PHE A 239 5.26 20.69 -7.81
C PHE A 239 3.75 20.50 -7.96
N GLY A 240 3.17 21.13 -8.98
CA GLY A 240 1.74 21.15 -9.26
C GLY A 240 1.41 22.18 -10.33
N PHE A 241 0.13 22.47 -10.52
CA PHE A 241 -0.33 23.49 -11.48
C PHE A 241 -0.35 24.86 -10.86
N GLU A 242 0.22 25.83 -11.57
CA GLU A 242 0.16 27.24 -11.18
C GLU A 242 -1.28 27.77 -11.31
N ILE A 243 -1.70 28.60 -10.36
CA ILE A 243 -3.01 29.27 -10.41
C ILE A 243 -2.98 30.33 -11.53
N PRO A 244 -3.92 30.29 -12.51
CA PRO A 244 -3.79 31.04 -13.77
C PRO A 244 -3.59 32.56 -13.63
N ASP A 245 -4.15 33.15 -12.58
CA ASP A 245 -4.12 34.60 -12.34
C ASP A 245 -3.32 35.00 -11.08
N ALA A 246 -2.48 34.10 -10.58
CA ALA A 246 -1.66 34.31 -9.41
C ALA A 246 -0.25 33.71 -9.58
N PRO A 247 0.64 34.39 -10.34
CA PRO A 247 2.00 33.91 -10.60
C PRO A 247 2.75 33.56 -9.31
N GLY A 248 3.42 32.40 -9.28
CA GLY A 248 4.12 31.87 -8.11
C GLY A 248 3.22 31.21 -7.06
N LYS A 249 1.94 31.10 -7.33
CA LYS A 249 0.96 30.34 -6.53
C LYS A 249 0.48 29.11 -7.27
N TYR A 250 0.40 28.00 -6.56
CA TYR A 250 0.05 26.69 -7.10
C TYR A 250 -1.22 26.16 -6.43
N PHE A 251 -2.00 25.38 -7.15
CA PHE A 251 -3.12 24.68 -6.54
C PHE A 251 -2.60 23.69 -5.48
N TYR A 252 -3.23 23.70 -4.33
CA TYR A 252 -3.02 22.66 -3.33
C TYR A 252 -3.50 21.30 -3.86
N VAL A 253 -2.72 20.26 -3.63
CA VAL A 253 -2.98 18.90 -4.15
C VAL A 253 -4.41 18.40 -3.92
N TRP A 254 -5.04 18.75 -2.82
CA TRP A 254 -6.43 18.37 -2.55
C TRP A 254 -7.49 19.13 -3.37
N LEU A 255 -7.10 20.17 -4.10
CA LEU A 255 -7.97 20.74 -5.09
C LEU A 255 -7.93 19.93 -6.39
N ASP A 256 -6.76 19.62 -6.90
CA ASP A 256 -6.60 18.98 -8.22
C ASP A 256 -6.65 17.45 -8.17
N ALA A 257 -6.39 16.82 -7.02
CA ALA A 257 -6.47 15.38 -6.88
C ALA A 257 -7.87 14.81 -7.20
N PRO A 258 -8.98 15.25 -6.58
CA PRO A 258 -10.30 14.73 -6.93
C PRO A 258 -10.74 15.10 -8.36
N ILE A 259 -10.20 16.17 -8.94
CA ILE A 259 -10.41 16.49 -10.36
C ILE A 259 -9.77 15.43 -11.26
N GLY A 260 -8.76 14.71 -10.78
CA GLY A 260 -8.16 13.57 -11.46
C GLY A 260 -9.14 12.48 -11.88
N TYR A 261 -10.26 12.31 -11.18
CA TYR A 261 -11.36 11.44 -11.62
C TYR A 261 -11.97 11.94 -12.95
N MET A 262 -12.17 13.23 -13.06
CA MET A 262 -12.66 13.85 -14.29
C MET A 262 -11.60 13.80 -15.40
N GLY A 263 -10.34 14.10 -15.07
CA GLY A 263 -9.20 14.07 -15.99
C GLY A 263 -9.00 12.68 -16.60
N SER A 264 -9.04 11.63 -15.79
CA SER A 264 -8.92 10.25 -16.26
C SER A 264 -10.09 9.85 -17.16
N PHE A 265 -11.32 10.24 -16.83
CA PHE A 265 -12.47 9.93 -17.67
C PHE A 265 -12.44 10.73 -18.97
N LYS A 266 -12.04 12.00 -18.95
CA LYS A 266 -11.85 12.81 -20.16
C LYS A 266 -10.84 12.16 -21.10
N ASN A 267 -9.69 11.74 -20.58
CA ASN A 267 -8.67 11.01 -21.34
C ASN A 267 -9.22 9.70 -21.95
N LEU A 268 -10.07 8.97 -21.23
CA LEU A 268 -10.76 7.80 -21.78
C LEU A 268 -11.70 8.18 -22.93
N CYS A 269 -12.48 9.25 -22.79
CA CYS A 269 -13.36 9.75 -23.84
C CYS A 269 -12.57 10.13 -25.10
N ASP A 270 -11.45 10.83 -24.92
CA ASP A 270 -10.61 11.28 -26.03
C ASP A 270 -9.93 10.08 -26.76
N LYS A 271 -9.56 9.03 -26.03
CA LYS A 271 -9.01 7.78 -26.61
C LYS A 271 -10.05 6.97 -27.38
N ARG A 272 -11.28 6.91 -26.88
CA ARG A 272 -12.32 6.06 -27.45
C ARG A 272 -13.13 6.75 -28.53
N GLY A 273 -13.44 8.02 -28.39
CA GLY A 273 -14.23 8.82 -29.34
C GLY A 273 -15.74 8.50 -29.40
N ASP A 274 -16.18 7.41 -28.76
CA ASP A 274 -17.59 7.00 -28.66
C ASP A 274 -18.23 7.34 -27.30
N LEU A 275 -17.43 7.86 -26.36
CA LEU A 275 -17.87 8.30 -25.03
C LEU A 275 -18.01 9.82 -24.98
N ASN A 276 -19.04 10.28 -24.27
CA ASN A 276 -19.28 11.69 -24.05
C ASN A 276 -19.04 12.05 -22.58
N PHE A 277 -18.05 12.91 -22.35
CA PHE A 277 -17.71 13.40 -21.01
C PHE A 277 -18.91 14.04 -20.30
N ASP A 278 -19.68 14.89 -20.99
CA ASP A 278 -20.81 15.60 -20.42
C ASP A 278 -21.97 14.69 -20.03
N GLU A 279 -22.11 13.53 -20.68
CA GLU A 279 -23.13 12.53 -20.29
C GLU A 279 -22.94 12.05 -18.84
N PHE A 280 -21.71 12.08 -18.35
CA PHE A 280 -21.37 11.60 -16.99
C PHE A 280 -21.17 12.74 -15.99
N TRP A 281 -20.69 13.92 -16.40
CA TRP A 281 -20.29 14.97 -15.48
C TRP A 281 -21.17 16.21 -15.47
N ARG A 282 -22.04 16.40 -16.46
CA ARG A 282 -22.99 17.54 -16.46
C ARG A 282 -23.92 17.45 -15.25
N LYS A 283 -24.30 18.59 -14.68
CA LYS A 283 -25.11 18.70 -13.45
C LYS A 283 -26.40 17.87 -13.46
N ASP A 284 -27.06 17.80 -14.60
CA ASP A 284 -28.32 17.09 -14.86
C ASP A 284 -28.13 15.68 -15.47
N ALA A 285 -26.90 15.14 -15.46
CA ALA A 285 -26.61 13.80 -15.96
C ALA A 285 -27.40 12.75 -15.18
N THR A 286 -27.97 11.78 -15.92
CA THR A 286 -28.76 10.66 -15.38
C THR A 286 -27.94 9.38 -15.19
N THR A 287 -26.68 9.35 -15.64
CA THR A 287 -25.71 8.28 -15.36
C THR A 287 -25.39 8.23 -13.86
N GLU A 288 -24.85 7.13 -13.38
CA GLU A 288 -24.50 6.99 -11.97
C GLU A 288 -22.97 7.10 -11.78
N LEU A 289 -22.53 7.81 -10.74
CA LEU A 289 -21.12 8.03 -10.40
C LEU A 289 -20.83 7.50 -8.99
N TYR A 290 -19.86 6.59 -8.88
CA TYR A 290 -19.49 5.93 -7.64
C TYR A 290 -18.00 6.12 -7.36
N HIS A 291 -17.67 6.54 -6.13
CA HIS A 291 -16.30 6.59 -5.64
C HIS A 291 -16.11 5.57 -4.54
N PHE A 292 -15.10 4.70 -4.67
CA PHE A 292 -14.61 3.84 -3.59
C PHE A 292 -13.44 4.55 -2.92
N ILE A 293 -13.48 4.70 -1.61
CA ILE A 293 -12.49 5.48 -0.85
C ILE A 293 -12.21 4.87 0.54
N GLY A 294 -11.00 5.08 1.04
CA GLY A 294 -10.66 4.80 2.44
C GLY A 294 -11.29 5.81 3.40
N LYS A 295 -11.50 5.41 4.65
CA LYS A 295 -12.10 6.26 5.69
C LYS A 295 -11.26 7.49 6.07
N ASP A 296 -9.97 7.52 5.75
CA ASP A 296 -9.03 8.61 6.02
C ASP A 296 -9.26 9.85 5.15
N ILE A 297 -9.85 9.67 3.97
CA ILE A 297 -10.12 10.76 3.01
C ILE A 297 -11.62 11.10 2.88
N VAL A 298 -12.43 10.58 3.79
CA VAL A 298 -13.89 10.81 3.80
C VAL A 298 -14.23 12.29 3.86
N TYR A 299 -13.53 13.07 4.69
CA TYR A 299 -13.76 14.50 4.82
C TYR A 299 -13.67 15.22 3.47
N PHE A 300 -12.62 14.94 2.70
CA PHE A 300 -12.39 15.55 1.39
C PHE A 300 -13.48 15.19 0.38
N HIS A 301 -13.90 13.94 0.34
CA HIS A 301 -14.87 13.43 -0.61
C HIS A 301 -16.33 13.68 -0.21
N SER A 302 -16.61 13.88 1.08
CA SER A 302 -17.98 14.11 1.58
C SER A 302 -18.35 15.57 1.71
N LEU A 303 -17.38 16.47 1.82
CA LEU A 303 -17.60 17.90 2.02
C LEU A 303 -16.98 18.72 0.89
N PHE A 304 -15.68 18.64 0.73
CA PHE A 304 -14.95 19.50 -0.19
C PHE A 304 -15.27 19.21 -1.67
N TRP A 305 -15.14 17.97 -2.10
CA TRP A 305 -15.37 17.56 -3.47
C TRP A 305 -16.81 17.85 -3.97
N PRO A 306 -17.89 17.45 -3.26
CA PRO A 306 -19.25 17.78 -3.69
C PRO A 306 -19.54 19.28 -3.68
N ALA A 307 -18.92 20.07 -2.79
CA ALA A 307 -19.05 21.52 -2.81
C ALA A 307 -18.36 22.16 -4.02
N MET A 308 -17.16 21.69 -4.38
CA MET A 308 -16.48 22.12 -5.61
C MET A 308 -17.31 21.82 -6.87
N LEU A 309 -17.86 20.62 -6.97
CA LEU A 309 -18.72 20.21 -8.08
C LEU A 309 -19.99 21.07 -8.17
N GLU A 310 -20.68 21.28 -7.04
CA GLU A 310 -21.86 22.13 -6.99
C GLU A 310 -21.55 23.57 -7.42
N GLY A 311 -20.49 24.16 -6.84
CA GLY A 311 -20.09 25.55 -7.10
C GLY A 311 -19.55 25.77 -8.51
N SER A 312 -19.07 24.73 -9.18
CA SER A 312 -18.59 24.77 -10.58
C SER A 312 -19.58 24.20 -11.60
N ASN A 313 -20.82 23.94 -11.19
CA ASN A 313 -21.90 23.46 -12.05
C ASN A 313 -21.68 22.07 -12.66
N PHE A 314 -21.09 21.17 -11.88
CA PHE A 314 -20.98 19.75 -12.17
C PHE A 314 -21.89 18.92 -11.26
N ARG A 315 -22.13 17.65 -11.63
CA ARG A 315 -22.91 16.72 -10.79
C ARG A 315 -22.09 16.22 -9.60
N LYS A 316 -22.76 15.99 -8.49
CA LYS A 316 -22.19 15.30 -7.33
C LYS A 316 -22.18 13.77 -7.54
N PRO A 317 -21.32 13.01 -6.83
CA PRO A 317 -21.38 11.57 -6.85
C PRO A 317 -22.75 11.02 -6.45
N THR A 318 -23.16 9.91 -7.07
CA THR A 318 -24.35 9.16 -6.66
C THR A 318 -24.15 8.56 -5.28
N ASN A 319 -23.01 7.87 -5.09
CA ASN A 319 -22.61 7.34 -3.78
C ASN A 319 -21.10 7.42 -3.59
N LEU A 320 -20.70 7.58 -2.34
CA LEU A 320 -19.38 7.29 -1.85
C LEU A 320 -19.41 5.96 -1.09
N PHE A 321 -18.55 5.03 -1.44
CA PHE A 321 -18.41 3.74 -0.80
C PHE A 321 -17.11 3.74 0.03
N VAL A 322 -17.28 3.84 1.34
CA VAL A 322 -16.18 4.00 2.29
C VAL A 322 -15.86 2.67 2.94
N HIS A 323 -14.57 2.34 3.03
CA HIS A 323 -14.08 1.15 3.73
C HIS A 323 -13.12 1.49 4.87
N GLY A 324 -12.89 0.54 5.77
CA GLY A 324 -11.91 0.61 6.86
C GLY A 324 -10.48 0.37 6.40
N TYR A 325 -9.54 0.33 7.35
CA TYR A 325 -8.13 0.02 7.09
C TYR A 325 -7.87 -1.49 7.06
N VAL A 326 -6.70 -1.84 6.54
CA VAL A 326 -6.13 -3.19 6.66
C VAL A 326 -5.06 -3.19 7.73
N THR A 327 -5.18 -4.12 8.68
CA THR A 327 -4.10 -4.52 9.59
C THR A 327 -3.49 -5.85 9.12
N VAL A 328 -2.28 -6.15 9.55
CA VAL A 328 -1.62 -7.44 9.28
C VAL A 328 -1.26 -8.07 10.62
N ASN A 329 -1.84 -9.25 10.91
CA ASN A 329 -1.70 -9.94 12.19
C ASN A 329 -1.99 -9.01 13.39
N GLY A 330 -3.09 -8.26 13.33
CA GLY A 330 -3.54 -7.33 14.37
C GLY A 330 -2.71 -6.05 14.50
N ALA A 331 -1.70 -5.83 13.68
CA ALA A 331 -0.86 -4.64 13.70
C ALA A 331 -1.11 -3.74 12.47
N LYS A 332 -1.07 -2.41 12.67
CA LYS A 332 -1.03 -1.47 11.53
C LYS A 332 0.16 -1.81 10.63
N MET A 333 -0.03 -1.66 9.32
CA MET A 333 1.07 -1.79 8.36
C MET A 333 2.16 -0.77 8.70
N SER A 334 3.35 -1.27 8.99
CA SER A 334 4.50 -0.48 9.42
C SER A 334 5.77 -0.99 8.75
N LYS A 335 6.51 -0.06 8.19
CA LYS A 335 7.82 -0.33 7.58
C LYS A 335 8.79 -0.95 8.58
N SER A 336 8.83 -0.43 9.82
CA SER A 336 9.74 -0.89 10.87
C SER A 336 9.41 -2.29 11.41
N ARG A 337 8.16 -2.75 11.29
CA ARG A 337 7.70 -4.06 11.77
C ARG A 337 7.69 -5.15 10.69
N GLY A 338 8.01 -4.82 9.43
CA GLY A 338 7.93 -5.76 8.31
C GLY A 338 6.50 -6.20 7.95
N THR A 339 5.48 -5.46 8.43
CA THR A 339 4.06 -5.70 8.10
C THR A 339 3.62 -4.88 6.88
N PHE A 340 4.53 -4.11 6.29
CA PHE A 340 4.30 -3.37 5.05
C PHE A 340 4.66 -4.26 3.86
N ILE A 341 3.65 -4.89 3.25
CA ILE A 341 3.83 -5.80 2.11
C ILE A 341 3.44 -5.05 0.84
N LYS A 342 4.40 -4.87 -0.08
CA LYS A 342 4.15 -4.29 -1.39
C LYS A 342 3.32 -5.25 -2.25
N ALA A 343 2.50 -4.69 -3.14
CA ALA A 343 1.70 -5.45 -4.09
C ALA A 343 2.59 -6.30 -5.01
N GLY A 344 3.65 -5.73 -5.57
CA GLY A 344 4.61 -6.45 -6.42
C GLY A 344 5.31 -7.59 -5.68
N THR A 345 5.73 -7.40 -4.42
CA THR A 345 6.34 -8.46 -3.60
C THR A 345 5.35 -9.60 -3.35
N TYR A 346 4.08 -9.28 -3.07
CA TYR A 346 3.04 -10.31 -2.94
C TYR A 346 2.92 -11.16 -4.21
N LEU A 347 2.84 -10.53 -5.38
CA LEU A 347 2.66 -11.19 -6.68
C LEU A 347 3.83 -12.11 -7.07
N GLN A 348 5.03 -11.88 -6.55
CA GLN A 348 6.19 -12.76 -6.77
C GLN A 348 6.06 -14.10 -6.04
N HIS A 349 5.26 -14.18 -4.98
CA HIS A 349 5.15 -15.36 -4.13
C HIS A 349 3.79 -16.05 -4.20
N LEU A 350 2.71 -15.28 -4.41
CA LEU A 350 1.34 -15.76 -4.27
C LEU A 350 0.44 -15.33 -5.44
N ASP A 351 -0.57 -16.15 -5.75
CA ASP A 351 -1.59 -15.84 -6.76
C ASP A 351 -2.51 -14.71 -6.26
N ALA A 352 -2.81 -13.76 -7.13
CA ALA A 352 -3.68 -12.62 -6.84
C ALA A 352 -5.07 -13.04 -6.35
N ASP A 353 -5.65 -14.10 -6.93
CA ASP A 353 -6.98 -14.60 -6.56
C ASP A 353 -7.05 -15.03 -5.09
N CYS A 354 -5.92 -15.41 -4.46
CA CYS A 354 -5.89 -15.73 -3.03
C CYS A 354 -6.24 -14.52 -2.16
N LEU A 355 -5.63 -13.36 -2.43
CA LEU A 355 -5.90 -12.13 -1.67
C LEU A 355 -7.29 -11.59 -1.98
N ARG A 356 -7.70 -11.63 -3.25
CA ARG A 356 -9.03 -11.22 -3.71
C ARG A 356 -10.11 -12.01 -2.97
N TYR A 357 -9.95 -13.33 -2.87
CA TYR A 357 -10.87 -14.20 -2.13
C TYR A 357 -10.92 -13.85 -0.64
N TYR A 358 -9.74 -13.70 -0.02
CA TYR A 358 -9.66 -13.42 1.41
C TYR A 358 -10.32 -12.09 1.76
N TYR A 359 -10.07 -11.05 0.98
CA TYR A 359 -10.72 -9.76 1.17
C TYR A 359 -12.24 -9.86 0.95
N ALA A 360 -12.69 -10.51 -0.12
CA ALA A 360 -14.12 -10.71 -0.35
C ALA A 360 -14.80 -11.46 0.81
N ALA A 361 -14.14 -12.46 1.40
CA ALA A 361 -14.67 -13.22 2.54
C ALA A 361 -14.78 -12.41 3.84
N LYS A 362 -14.12 -11.25 3.93
CA LYS A 362 -14.14 -10.36 5.10
C LYS A 362 -14.95 -9.08 4.87
N LEU A 363 -15.03 -8.61 3.62
CA LEU A 363 -15.64 -7.33 3.25
C LEU A 363 -17.16 -7.33 3.39
N SER A 364 -17.69 -6.28 3.97
CA SER A 364 -19.11 -5.93 4.01
C SER A 364 -19.32 -4.48 3.55
N SER A 365 -20.56 -4.02 3.55
CA SER A 365 -20.91 -2.61 3.27
C SER A 365 -20.55 -1.64 4.40
N ARG A 366 -19.99 -2.13 5.51
CA ARG A 366 -19.61 -1.34 6.69
C ARG A 366 -18.18 -0.82 6.56
N ILE A 367 -17.83 0.13 7.42
CA ILE A 367 -16.50 0.77 7.46
C ILE A 367 -15.55 0.11 8.49
N ASP A 368 -15.77 -1.17 8.80
CA ASP A 368 -14.96 -1.91 9.76
C ASP A 368 -13.55 -2.17 9.21
N ASP A 369 -12.55 -2.13 10.08
CA ASP A 369 -11.18 -2.50 9.73
C ASP A 369 -11.07 -4.02 9.51
N ILE A 370 -10.24 -4.42 8.56
CA ILE A 370 -10.02 -5.82 8.22
C ILE A 370 -8.63 -6.24 8.67
N ASP A 371 -8.52 -7.37 9.36
CA ASP A 371 -7.23 -7.97 9.67
C ASP A 371 -6.87 -9.05 8.64
N LEU A 372 -5.74 -8.86 7.97
CA LEU A 372 -5.07 -9.88 7.18
C LEU A 372 -4.23 -10.74 8.14
N ASN A 373 -4.90 -11.71 8.80
CA ASN A 373 -4.22 -12.74 9.54
C ASN A 373 -3.67 -13.78 8.57
N LEU A 374 -2.35 -13.93 8.52
CA LEU A 374 -1.68 -14.74 7.50
C LEU A 374 -1.96 -16.26 7.66
N GLU A 375 -2.19 -16.74 8.87
CA GLU A 375 -2.57 -18.14 9.10
C GLU A 375 -4.01 -18.41 8.67
N ASP A 376 -4.98 -17.54 9.07
CA ASP A 376 -6.39 -17.61 8.62
C ASP A 376 -6.48 -17.48 7.09
N PHE A 377 -5.65 -16.64 6.49
CA PHE A 377 -5.55 -16.48 5.05
C PHE A 377 -5.22 -17.80 4.35
N VAL A 378 -4.16 -18.48 4.77
CA VAL A 378 -3.75 -19.78 4.20
C VAL A 378 -4.82 -20.85 4.43
N GLN A 379 -5.33 -20.95 5.65
CA GLN A 379 -6.36 -21.92 6.00
C GLN A 379 -7.63 -21.72 5.18
N ARG A 380 -8.13 -20.51 5.10
CA ARG A 380 -9.37 -20.17 4.41
C ARG A 380 -9.29 -20.42 2.91
N VAL A 381 -8.26 -19.91 2.25
CA VAL A 381 -8.08 -20.13 0.80
C VAL A 381 -7.96 -21.62 0.49
N ASN A 382 -7.15 -22.36 1.25
CA ASN A 382 -7.00 -23.79 1.03
C ASN A 382 -8.29 -24.58 1.32
N ALA A 383 -9.01 -24.22 2.38
CA ALA A 383 -10.25 -24.91 2.73
C ALA A 383 -11.37 -24.66 1.70
N ASP A 384 -11.59 -23.39 1.36
CA ASP A 384 -12.74 -23.00 0.56
C ASP A 384 -12.47 -23.17 -0.94
N ILE A 385 -11.35 -22.64 -1.46
CA ILE A 385 -11.08 -22.68 -2.90
C ILE A 385 -10.53 -24.06 -3.31
N VAL A 386 -9.48 -24.53 -2.65
CA VAL A 386 -8.81 -25.78 -3.08
C VAL A 386 -9.63 -27.00 -2.72
N ASN A 387 -10.00 -27.14 -1.43
CA ASN A 387 -10.61 -28.37 -0.94
C ASN A 387 -12.13 -28.48 -1.24
N LYS A 388 -12.85 -27.36 -1.39
CA LYS A 388 -14.28 -27.39 -1.73
C LYS A 388 -14.52 -27.17 -3.21
N VAL A 389 -14.14 -25.99 -3.76
CA VAL A 389 -14.53 -25.60 -5.12
C VAL A 389 -13.74 -26.36 -6.18
N VAL A 390 -12.42 -26.27 -6.16
CA VAL A 390 -11.56 -26.89 -7.19
C VAL A 390 -11.59 -28.43 -7.09
N ASN A 391 -11.61 -28.94 -5.85
CA ASN A 391 -11.68 -30.39 -5.62
C ASN A 391 -12.96 -31.00 -6.19
N LEU A 392 -14.09 -30.27 -6.14
CA LEU A 392 -15.35 -30.71 -6.75
C LEU A 392 -15.17 -31.00 -8.25
N ALA A 393 -14.50 -30.08 -8.98
CA ALA A 393 -14.21 -30.30 -10.40
C ALA A 393 -13.27 -31.50 -10.61
N SER A 394 -12.16 -31.57 -9.86
CA SER A 394 -11.12 -32.59 -10.08
C SER A 394 -11.63 -34.01 -9.81
N ARG A 395 -12.50 -34.22 -8.79
CA ARG A 395 -13.09 -35.50 -8.44
C ARG A 395 -14.04 -36.07 -9.51
N ASN A 396 -14.67 -35.19 -10.29
CA ASN A 396 -15.64 -35.57 -11.33
C ASN A 396 -15.00 -35.57 -12.72
N ALA A 397 -14.16 -34.60 -13.05
CA ALA A 397 -13.54 -34.42 -14.36
C ALA A 397 -12.69 -35.64 -14.78
N GLY A 398 -12.01 -36.29 -13.83
CA GLY A 398 -11.20 -37.46 -14.10
C GLY A 398 -11.97 -38.61 -14.73
N PHE A 399 -13.21 -38.87 -14.27
CA PHE A 399 -14.07 -39.88 -14.84
C PHE A 399 -14.65 -39.45 -16.19
N ILE A 400 -15.13 -38.21 -16.29
CA ILE A 400 -15.67 -37.65 -17.55
C ILE A 400 -14.62 -37.68 -18.66
N ASN A 401 -13.42 -37.24 -18.40
CA ASN A 401 -12.37 -37.25 -19.43
C ASN A 401 -11.92 -38.68 -19.81
N LYS A 402 -11.70 -39.57 -18.82
CA LYS A 402 -11.10 -40.90 -19.10
C LYS A 402 -12.09 -41.89 -19.65
N ARG A 403 -13.35 -41.91 -19.23
CA ARG A 403 -14.34 -42.90 -19.64
C ARG A 403 -15.29 -42.42 -20.70
N PHE A 404 -15.58 -41.12 -20.74
CA PHE A 404 -16.62 -40.54 -21.61
C PHE A 404 -16.03 -39.52 -22.60
N GLY A 405 -14.71 -39.48 -22.76
CA GLY A 405 -14.04 -38.63 -23.73
C GLY A 405 -14.32 -37.15 -23.55
N GLY A 406 -14.68 -36.72 -22.33
CA GLY A 406 -15.05 -35.34 -22.00
C GLY A 406 -16.53 -35.00 -22.21
N LYS A 407 -17.39 -35.96 -22.63
CA LYS A 407 -18.81 -35.73 -22.89
C LYS A 407 -19.64 -35.84 -21.59
N LEU A 408 -20.39 -34.79 -21.28
CA LEU A 408 -21.37 -34.78 -20.17
C LEU A 408 -22.65 -35.54 -20.54
N ALA A 409 -23.40 -35.98 -19.53
CA ALA A 409 -24.67 -36.64 -19.72
C ALA A 409 -25.74 -35.71 -20.34
N ASP A 410 -26.74 -36.33 -21.00
CA ASP A 410 -27.81 -35.60 -21.69
C ASP A 410 -28.93 -35.14 -20.72
N SER A 411 -28.84 -35.49 -19.44
CA SER A 411 -29.79 -35.08 -18.37
C SER A 411 -29.09 -34.90 -17.04
N LEU A 412 -29.69 -34.12 -16.14
CA LEU A 412 -29.23 -33.96 -14.74
C LEU A 412 -29.62 -35.18 -13.92
N ALA A 413 -28.71 -35.69 -13.08
CA ALA A 413 -28.98 -36.75 -12.11
C ALA A 413 -29.92 -36.29 -10.97
N ASP A 414 -29.83 -35.04 -10.56
CA ASP A 414 -30.68 -34.42 -9.53
C ASP A 414 -31.08 -32.99 -9.93
N PRO A 415 -32.20 -32.84 -10.69
CA PRO A 415 -32.70 -31.53 -11.07
C PRO A 415 -33.10 -30.64 -9.89
N ALA A 416 -33.56 -31.22 -8.78
CA ALA A 416 -33.99 -30.47 -7.60
C ALA A 416 -32.81 -29.83 -6.88
N LEU A 417 -31.71 -30.60 -6.74
CA LEU A 417 -30.45 -30.03 -6.21
C LEU A 417 -29.93 -28.92 -7.13
N TYR A 418 -29.95 -29.11 -8.45
CA TYR A 418 -29.52 -28.04 -9.38
C TYR A 418 -30.36 -26.78 -9.22
N GLN A 419 -31.70 -26.94 -9.08
CA GLN A 419 -32.61 -25.81 -8.87
C GLN A 419 -32.29 -25.03 -7.58
N THR A 420 -31.85 -25.69 -6.51
CA THR A 420 -31.38 -25.02 -5.28
C THR A 420 -30.23 -24.04 -5.57
N PHE A 421 -29.32 -24.41 -6.47
CA PHE A 421 -28.19 -23.52 -6.89
C PHE A 421 -28.69 -22.36 -7.75
N VAL A 422 -29.69 -22.61 -8.59
CA VAL A 422 -30.31 -21.55 -9.43
C VAL A 422 -31.05 -20.53 -8.54
N ASP A 423 -31.82 -21.03 -7.56
CA ASP A 423 -32.63 -20.18 -6.66
C ASP A 423 -31.78 -19.26 -5.77
N ALA A 424 -30.56 -19.65 -5.46
CA ALA A 424 -29.62 -18.82 -4.71
C ALA A 424 -29.15 -17.55 -5.47
N ALA A 425 -29.35 -17.51 -6.80
CA ALA A 425 -28.86 -16.41 -7.65
C ALA A 425 -29.37 -15.04 -7.20
N GLN A 426 -30.62 -14.94 -6.74
CA GLN A 426 -31.21 -13.66 -6.33
C GLN A 426 -30.53 -13.13 -5.05
N SER A 427 -30.38 -13.96 -4.02
CA SER A 427 -29.76 -13.54 -2.75
C SER A 427 -28.28 -13.18 -2.92
N ILE A 428 -27.55 -13.97 -3.73
CA ILE A 428 -26.13 -13.68 -4.04
C ILE A 428 -26.00 -12.40 -4.85
N ALA A 429 -26.92 -12.16 -5.81
CA ALA A 429 -26.98 -10.93 -6.59
C ALA A 429 -27.17 -9.70 -5.70
N GLU A 430 -28.13 -9.76 -4.78
CA GLU A 430 -28.39 -8.69 -3.80
C GLU A 430 -27.17 -8.42 -2.92
N ALA A 431 -26.47 -9.48 -2.49
CA ALA A 431 -25.27 -9.35 -1.69
C ALA A 431 -24.14 -8.65 -2.46
N TYR A 432 -23.89 -9.00 -3.72
CA TYR A 432 -22.90 -8.32 -4.56
C TYR A 432 -23.28 -6.86 -4.83
N ALA A 433 -24.54 -6.60 -5.21
CA ALA A 433 -25.03 -5.25 -5.47
C ALA A 433 -24.87 -4.34 -4.24
N GLY A 434 -25.19 -4.88 -3.04
CA GLY A 434 -25.07 -4.19 -1.76
C GLY A 434 -23.65 -4.16 -1.18
N ARG A 435 -22.63 -4.71 -1.86
CA ARG A 435 -21.24 -4.86 -1.37
C ARG A 435 -21.12 -5.70 -0.09
N GLU A 436 -22.09 -6.57 0.15
CA GLU A 436 -22.07 -7.57 1.24
C GLU A 436 -21.30 -8.81 0.78
N PHE A 437 -20.03 -8.63 0.37
CA PHE A 437 -19.24 -9.70 -0.26
C PHE A 437 -19.06 -10.90 0.67
N SER A 438 -18.82 -10.67 1.96
CA SER A 438 -18.70 -11.75 2.95
C SER A 438 -19.99 -12.59 3.06
N ARG A 439 -21.17 -11.98 2.87
CA ARG A 439 -22.44 -12.69 2.79
C ARG A 439 -22.51 -13.54 1.51
N ALA A 440 -22.18 -12.96 0.37
CA ALA A 440 -22.15 -13.70 -0.90
C ALA A 440 -21.22 -14.92 -0.81
N ILE A 441 -20.00 -14.74 -0.30
CA ILE A 441 -19.02 -15.83 -0.13
C ILE A 441 -19.58 -16.93 0.80
N ARG A 442 -20.21 -16.58 1.92
CA ARG A 442 -20.81 -17.59 2.82
C ARG A 442 -21.91 -18.40 2.13
N GLU A 443 -22.79 -17.74 1.37
CA GLU A 443 -23.86 -18.41 0.62
C GLU A 443 -23.28 -19.34 -0.46
N ILE A 444 -22.26 -18.88 -1.21
CA ILE A 444 -21.59 -19.68 -2.23
C ILE A 444 -20.88 -20.89 -1.60
N MET A 445 -20.21 -20.72 -0.48
CA MET A 445 -19.53 -21.83 0.22
C MET A 445 -20.52 -22.83 0.81
N ALA A 446 -21.70 -22.42 1.25
CA ALA A 446 -22.78 -23.32 1.66
C ALA A 446 -23.27 -24.18 0.48
N LEU A 447 -23.41 -23.62 -0.71
CA LEU A 447 -23.70 -24.36 -1.93
C LEU A 447 -22.56 -25.35 -2.29
N ALA A 448 -21.30 -24.92 -2.12
CA ALA A 448 -20.16 -25.80 -2.34
C ALA A 448 -20.16 -27.00 -1.38
N ASP A 449 -20.57 -26.82 -0.13
CA ASP A 449 -20.72 -27.90 0.84
C ASP A 449 -21.84 -28.87 0.41
N LEU A 450 -22.98 -28.38 -0.11
CA LEU A 450 -24.04 -29.21 -0.68
C LEU A 450 -23.54 -30.03 -1.89
N ALA A 451 -22.78 -29.40 -2.80
CA ALA A 451 -22.22 -30.08 -3.96
C ALA A 451 -21.25 -31.21 -3.55
N ASN A 452 -20.37 -30.95 -2.59
CA ASN A 452 -19.42 -31.95 -2.11
C ASN A 452 -20.15 -33.11 -1.40
N ARG A 453 -21.17 -32.79 -0.59
CA ARG A 453 -22.02 -33.82 0.06
C ARG A 453 -22.68 -34.73 -0.98
N TYR A 454 -23.26 -34.16 -2.04
CA TYR A 454 -23.82 -34.94 -3.14
C TYR A 454 -22.81 -35.92 -3.73
N VAL A 455 -21.60 -35.44 -4.06
CA VAL A 455 -20.54 -36.28 -4.63
C VAL A 455 -20.08 -37.37 -3.64
N ASP A 456 -20.00 -37.06 -2.34
CA ASP A 456 -19.65 -38.03 -1.29
C ASP A 456 -20.72 -39.12 -1.13
N GLU A 457 -22.00 -38.76 -1.14
CA GLU A 457 -23.13 -39.70 -1.03
C GLU A 457 -23.27 -40.59 -2.27
N GLN A 458 -23.08 -39.99 -3.48
CA GLN A 458 -23.15 -40.78 -4.74
C GLN A 458 -21.90 -41.62 -4.99
N ALA A 459 -20.77 -41.29 -4.33
CA ALA A 459 -19.52 -42.01 -4.33
C ALA A 459 -19.09 -42.52 -5.74
N PRO A 460 -18.85 -41.64 -6.74
CA PRO A 460 -18.55 -42.02 -8.11
C PRO A 460 -17.34 -42.96 -8.23
N TRP A 461 -16.39 -42.91 -7.31
CA TRP A 461 -15.26 -43.85 -7.22
C TRP A 461 -15.65 -45.29 -6.83
N VAL A 462 -16.80 -45.48 -6.22
CA VAL A 462 -17.39 -46.81 -5.95
C VAL A 462 -18.14 -47.26 -7.18
N VAL A 463 -19.08 -46.43 -7.70
CA VAL A 463 -19.86 -46.71 -8.92
C VAL A 463 -18.97 -47.07 -10.10
N ALA A 464 -17.82 -46.42 -10.24
CA ALA A 464 -16.84 -46.68 -11.28
C ALA A 464 -16.24 -48.11 -11.27
N LYS A 465 -16.40 -48.89 -10.18
CA LYS A 465 -15.91 -50.26 -10.04
C LYS A 465 -17.01 -51.29 -10.31
N GLU A 466 -18.26 -50.87 -10.45
CA GLU A 466 -19.41 -51.71 -10.70
C GLU A 466 -19.64 -51.87 -12.22
N GLU A 467 -19.78 -53.09 -12.70
CA GLU A 467 -20.06 -53.34 -14.10
C GLU A 467 -21.46 -52.86 -14.50
N GLY A 468 -21.59 -52.26 -15.68
CA GLY A 468 -22.87 -51.81 -16.21
C GLY A 468 -23.40 -50.50 -15.66
N ARG A 469 -22.65 -49.80 -14.75
CA ARG A 469 -23.06 -48.54 -14.13
C ARG A 469 -22.45 -47.29 -14.78
N ASP A 470 -21.92 -47.41 -16.03
CA ASP A 470 -21.27 -46.28 -16.71
C ASP A 470 -22.22 -45.09 -16.93
N ALA A 471 -23.51 -45.34 -17.24
CA ALA A 471 -24.49 -44.26 -17.39
C ALA A 471 -24.74 -43.51 -16.09
N ASP A 472 -24.83 -44.22 -14.95
CA ASP A 472 -24.97 -43.61 -13.62
C ASP A 472 -23.73 -42.82 -13.25
N LEU A 473 -22.55 -43.37 -13.49
CA LEU A 473 -21.28 -42.69 -13.26
C LEU A 473 -21.18 -41.36 -14.06
N GLN A 474 -21.57 -41.43 -15.36
CA GLN A 474 -21.57 -40.25 -16.22
C GLN A 474 -22.55 -39.18 -15.69
N ALA A 475 -23.77 -39.60 -15.30
CA ALA A 475 -24.80 -38.72 -14.78
C ALA A 475 -24.36 -38.04 -13.47
N ILE A 476 -23.80 -38.79 -12.52
CA ILE A 476 -23.27 -38.28 -11.24
C ILE A 476 -22.15 -37.26 -11.47
N CYS A 477 -21.15 -37.64 -12.28
CA CYS A 477 -20.02 -36.75 -12.51
C CYS A 477 -20.41 -35.50 -13.33
N SER A 478 -21.33 -35.63 -14.29
CA SER A 478 -21.89 -34.52 -15.04
C SER A 478 -22.64 -33.52 -14.14
N MET A 479 -23.36 -34.03 -13.16
CA MET A 479 -24.01 -33.21 -12.15
C MET A 479 -22.98 -32.45 -11.33
N GLY A 480 -21.93 -33.09 -10.83
CA GLY A 480 -20.82 -32.42 -10.12
C GLY A 480 -20.16 -31.31 -10.92
N ILE A 481 -19.94 -31.51 -12.23
CA ILE A 481 -19.39 -30.49 -13.13
C ILE A 481 -20.36 -29.32 -13.32
N ASN A 482 -21.66 -29.59 -13.44
CA ASN A 482 -22.66 -28.52 -13.55
C ASN A 482 -22.77 -27.69 -12.27
N LEU A 483 -22.74 -28.33 -11.08
CA LEU A 483 -22.69 -27.59 -9.80
C LEU A 483 -21.42 -26.74 -9.69
N PHE A 484 -20.25 -27.28 -10.09
CA PHE A 484 -19.01 -26.51 -10.15
C PHE A 484 -19.13 -25.30 -11.08
N ARG A 485 -19.75 -25.45 -12.25
CA ARG A 485 -20.00 -24.34 -13.19
C ARG A 485 -20.78 -23.20 -12.53
N VAL A 486 -21.86 -23.53 -11.82
CA VAL A 486 -22.68 -22.50 -11.14
C VAL A 486 -21.87 -21.80 -10.04
N LEU A 487 -21.12 -22.55 -9.22
CA LEU A 487 -20.24 -21.97 -8.18
C LEU A 487 -19.21 -21.02 -8.80
N MET A 488 -18.57 -21.42 -9.89
CA MET A 488 -17.61 -20.58 -10.58
C MET A 488 -18.24 -19.33 -11.21
N THR A 489 -19.49 -19.44 -11.69
CA THR A 489 -20.24 -18.27 -12.16
C THR A 489 -20.45 -17.25 -11.04
N TYR A 490 -20.83 -17.70 -9.85
CA TYR A 490 -20.98 -16.84 -8.68
C TYR A 490 -19.66 -16.25 -8.19
N LEU A 491 -18.55 -16.98 -8.32
CA LEU A 491 -17.21 -16.53 -7.93
C LEU A 491 -16.50 -15.68 -8.98
N LYS A 492 -17.04 -15.61 -10.21
CA LYS A 492 -16.40 -14.88 -11.33
C LYS A 492 -16.00 -13.42 -11.01
N PRO A 493 -16.79 -12.63 -10.27
CA PRO A 493 -16.37 -11.28 -9.90
C PRO A 493 -15.13 -11.26 -8.98
N VAL A 494 -14.97 -12.28 -8.14
CA VAL A 494 -13.95 -12.36 -7.10
C VAL A 494 -12.65 -12.98 -7.61
N LEU A 495 -12.74 -14.04 -8.43
CA LEU A 495 -11.63 -14.91 -8.85
C LEU A 495 -11.45 -14.90 -10.38
N PRO A 496 -11.04 -13.78 -10.99
CA PRO A 496 -10.97 -13.67 -12.44
C PRO A 496 -10.04 -14.71 -13.09
N SER A 497 -8.87 -14.94 -12.51
CA SER A 497 -7.86 -15.84 -13.06
C SER A 497 -8.29 -17.32 -12.93
N LEU A 498 -8.87 -17.72 -11.79
CA LEU A 498 -9.45 -19.07 -11.64
C LEU A 498 -10.63 -19.27 -12.59
N THR A 499 -11.45 -18.23 -12.79
CA THR A 499 -12.60 -18.28 -13.70
C THR A 499 -12.17 -18.54 -15.14
N GLU A 500 -11.15 -17.85 -15.64
CA GLU A 500 -10.61 -18.09 -16.99
C GLU A 500 -10.16 -19.55 -17.17
N ARG A 501 -9.47 -20.10 -16.16
CA ARG A 501 -9.07 -21.51 -16.16
C ARG A 501 -10.28 -22.47 -16.14
N ALA A 502 -11.34 -22.12 -15.39
CA ALA A 502 -12.58 -22.88 -15.31
C ALA A 502 -13.36 -22.82 -16.64
N GLU A 503 -13.47 -21.65 -17.26
CA GLU A 503 -14.10 -21.49 -18.59
C GLU A 503 -13.37 -22.29 -19.66
N ALA A 504 -12.03 -22.26 -19.64
CA ALA A 504 -11.20 -23.08 -20.55
C ALA A 504 -11.44 -24.59 -20.34
N PHE A 505 -11.56 -25.08 -19.10
CA PHE A 505 -11.88 -26.47 -18.80
C PHE A 505 -13.31 -26.82 -19.23
N LEU A 506 -14.29 -25.99 -18.85
CA LEU A 506 -15.71 -26.21 -19.15
C LEU A 506 -16.02 -26.05 -20.65
N ASN A 507 -15.13 -25.45 -21.43
CA ASN A 507 -15.36 -25.07 -22.82
C ASN A 507 -16.67 -24.26 -22.98
N ALA A 508 -16.90 -23.34 -22.04
CA ALA A 508 -18.10 -22.51 -21.96
C ALA A 508 -17.81 -21.21 -21.21
N GLU A 509 -18.37 -20.12 -21.67
CA GLU A 509 -18.38 -18.86 -20.95
C GLU A 509 -19.32 -18.91 -19.75
N LEU A 510 -18.88 -18.35 -18.62
CA LEU A 510 -19.66 -18.24 -17.41
C LEU A 510 -20.40 -16.90 -17.38
N SER A 511 -21.72 -16.95 -17.53
CA SER A 511 -22.59 -15.78 -17.46
C SER A 511 -23.72 -15.98 -16.46
N TRP A 512 -24.17 -14.88 -15.84
CA TRP A 512 -25.23 -14.92 -14.83
C TRP A 512 -26.55 -15.44 -15.41
N ASP A 513 -26.89 -15.04 -16.62
CA ASP A 513 -28.14 -15.43 -17.28
C ASP A 513 -28.15 -16.89 -17.73
N ALA A 514 -26.98 -17.51 -17.86
CA ALA A 514 -26.87 -18.94 -18.21
C ALA A 514 -26.96 -19.87 -17.00
N ILE A 515 -27.02 -19.35 -15.74
CA ILE A 515 -27.11 -20.19 -14.53
C ILE A 515 -28.25 -21.20 -14.59
N PRO A 516 -29.50 -20.86 -15.02
CA PRO A 516 -30.60 -21.81 -15.08
C PRO A 516 -30.44 -22.93 -16.12
N GLN A 517 -29.48 -22.82 -17.02
CA GLN A 517 -29.29 -23.73 -18.15
C GLN A 517 -28.08 -24.63 -17.89
N PRO A 518 -28.28 -25.92 -17.54
CA PRO A 518 -27.18 -26.87 -17.33
C PRO A 518 -26.48 -27.20 -18.64
N LEU A 519 -25.21 -27.58 -18.56
CA LEU A 519 -24.44 -28.13 -19.68
C LEU A 519 -24.84 -29.60 -19.85
N LEU A 520 -25.72 -29.92 -20.83
CA LEU A 520 -26.19 -31.26 -21.15
C LEU A 520 -25.62 -31.71 -22.48
N GLY A 521 -25.17 -32.99 -22.57
CA GLY A 521 -24.50 -33.51 -23.76
C GLY A 521 -23.28 -32.73 -24.23
N HIS A 522 -22.80 -31.84 -23.38
CA HIS A 522 -21.75 -30.84 -23.65
C HIS A 522 -20.36 -31.48 -23.58
N GLN A 523 -19.44 -30.98 -24.39
CA GLN A 523 -18.06 -31.42 -24.46
C GLN A 523 -17.17 -30.53 -23.60
N VAL A 524 -16.61 -31.05 -22.50
CA VAL A 524 -15.59 -30.34 -21.71
C VAL A 524 -14.18 -30.71 -22.18
N ASN A 525 -13.23 -29.83 -21.96
CA ASN A 525 -11.82 -30.05 -22.30
C ASN A 525 -11.12 -30.94 -21.26
N ALA A 526 -9.88 -31.34 -21.56
CA ALA A 526 -9.06 -32.09 -20.63
C ALA A 526 -8.80 -31.26 -19.33
N PHE A 527 -9.06 -31.88 -18.20
CA PHE A 527 -8.88 -31.23 -16.91
C PHE A 527 -7.40 -31.03 -16.58
N LYS A 528 -7.02 -29.81 -16.25
CA LYS A 528 -5.72 -29.45 -15.68
C LYS A 528 -5.95 -28.87 -14.29
N ALA A 529 -4.96 -28.92 -13.41
CA ALA A 529 -5.05 -28.31 -12.09
C ALA A 529 -5.44 -26.83 -12.23
N LEU A 530 -6.60 -26.47 -11.67
CA LEU A 530 -7.16 -25.11 -11.80
C LEU A 530 -6.54 -24.14 -10.80
N PHE A 531 -6.09 -24.64 -9.64
CA PHE A 531 -5.55 -23.80 -8.57
C PHE A 531 -4.59 -24.58 -7.68
N ASN A 532 -3.57 -23.91 -7.18
CA ASN A 532 -2.55 -24.53 -6.33
C ASN A 532 -2.83 -24.20 -4.86
N ARG A 533 -2.48 -25.13 -3.98
CA ARG A 533 -2.52 -24.94 -2.54
C ARG A 533 -1.50 -23.89 -2.12
N ILE A 534 -1.85 -23.01 -1.17
CA ILE A 534 -0.90 -22.09 -0.55
C ILE A 534 -0.11 -22.84 0.51
N ASP A 535 1.22 -22.65 0.47
CA ASP A 535 2.14 -23.14 1.49
C ASP A 535 2.50 -21.98 2.45
N LEU A 536 2.56 -22.29 3.77
CA LEU A 536 2.99 -21.33 4.79
C LEU A 536 4.44 -20.86 4.57
N ASP A 537 5.29 -21.71 3.98
CA ASP A 537 6.66 -21.35 3.66
C ASP A 537 6.72 -20.21 2.65
N LYS A 538 5.88 -20.23 1.60
CA LYS A 538 5.77 -19.14 0.63
C LYS A 538 5.30 -17.82 1.25
N VAL A 539 4.39 -17.89 2.22
CA VAL A 539 3.94 -16.71 2.95
C VAL A 539 5.07 -16.16 3.81
N SER A 540 5.87 -17.03 4.43
CA SER A 540 7.05 -16.63 5.20
C SER A 540 8.13 -16.00 4.32
N GLU A 541 8.38 -16.56 3.13
CA GLU A 541 9.27 -15.98 2.12
C GLU A 541 8.81 -14.59 1.68
N MET A 542 7.54 -14.40 1.39
CA MET A 542 6.96 -13.10 1.06
C MET A 542 7.17 -12.07 2.18
N VAL A 543 6.93 -12.44 3.44
CA VAL A 543 7.15 -11.55 4.60
C VAL A 543 8.62 -11.17 4.74
N ASN A 544 9.54 -12.11 4.52
CA ASN A 544 10.99 -11.85 4.59
C ASN A 544 11.44 -10.96 3.42
N ALA A 545 11.01 -11.23 2.19
CA ALA A 545 11.27 -10.38 1.04
C ALA A 545 10.75 -8.95 1.27
N SER A 546 9.58 -8.79 1.89
CA SER A 546 9.03 -7.47 2.24
C SER A 546 9.90 -6.71 3.24
N LYS A 547 10.59 -7.39 4.16
CA LYS A 547 11.55 -6.76 5.08
C LYS A 547 12.83 -6.32 4.35
N GLU A 548 13.33 -7.14 3.43
CA GLU A 548 14.51 -6.86 2.61
C GLU A 548 14.27 -5.68 1.67
N ASP A 549 13.13 -5.63 0.99
CA ASP A 549 12.70 -4.49 0.16
C ASP A 549 12.72 -3.17 0.94
N MET A 550 12.32 -3.23 2.21
CA MET A 550 12.27 -2.05 3.07
C MET A 550 13.65 -1.66 3.60
N ALA A 551 14.55 -2.63 3.80
CA ALA A 551 15.94 -2.38 4.19
C ALA A 551 16.73 -1.72 3.03
N ALA A 552 16.52 -2.22 1.81
CA ALA A 552 17.14 -1.67 0.59
C ALA A 552 16.68 -0.24 0.27
N ALA A 553 15.48 0.15 0.70
CA ALA A 553 14.91 1.49 0.46
C ALA A 553 15.46 2.60 1.38
N LYS A 554 16.25 2.27 2.42
CA LYS A 554 16.92 3.27 3.25
C LYS A 554 18.27 3.60 2.62
N PRO A 555 18.51 4.84 2.16
CA PRO A 555 19.85 5.22 1.74
C PRO A 555 20.78 5.08 2.96
N VAL A 556 21.82 4.30 2.80
CA VAL A 556 22.91 4.25 3.79
C VAL A 556 23.61 5.62 3.71
N THR A 557 23.49 6.40 4.79
CA THR A 557 24.09 7.73 4.88
C THR A 557 25.12 7.75 6.02
N GLY A 558 26.07 8.68 5.94
CA GLY A 558 27.13 8.82 6.94
C GLY A 558 28.24 7.78 6.78
N PRO A 559 29.04 7.52 7.84
CA PRO A 559 30.23 6.68 7.76
C PRO A 559 30.01 5.27 7.19
N LEU A 560 28.81 4.73 7.33
CA LEU A 560 28.49 3.38 6.83
C LEU A 560 28.33 3.35 5.28
N ALA A 561 28.06 4.50 4.64
CA ALA A 561 28.02 4.60 3.18
C ALA A 561 29.43 4.55 2.58
N ASP A 562 30.40 5.14 3.30
CA ASP A 562 31.80 5.24 2.87
C ASP A 562 32.57 3.95 3.17
N ASP A 563 32.21 3.25 4.26
CA ASP A 563 32.85 1.98 4.70
C ASP A 563 31.77 0.99 5.16
N PRO A 564 31.19 0.21 4.21
CA PRO A 564 30.09 -0.71 4.51
C PRO A 564 30.51 -1.89 5.38
N ILE A 565 29.53 -2.46 6.11
CA ILE A 565 29.74 -3.66 6.94
C ILE A 565 30.27 -4.79 6.07
N GLN A 566 31.37 -5.43 6.55
CA GLN A 566 32.00 -6.57 5.90
C GLN A 566 31.11 -7.82 5.98
N GLU A 567 31.52 -8.89 5.29
CA GLU A 567 30.83 -10.18 5.29
C GLU A 567 30.55 -10.72 6.70
N THR A 568 29.44 -11.40 6.85
CA THR A 568 29.04 -12.01 8.13
C THR A 568 30.08 -13.08 8.56
N ILE A 569 30.53 -12.97 9.80
CA ILE A 569 31.40 -13.97 10.43
C ILE A 569 30.61 -14.75 11.48
N THR A 570 31.14 -15.97 11.86
CA THR A 570 30.57 -16.75 12.95
C THR A 570 31.05 -16.21 14.30
N PHE A 571 30.34 -16.58 15.38
CA PHE A 571 30.79 -16.28 16.73
C PHE A 571 32.21 -16.89 17.02
N ASP A 572 32.49 -18.08 16.48
CA ASP A 572 33.76 -18.74 16.62
C ASP A 572 34.91 -17.98 15.91
N ASP A 573 34.61 -17.27 14.84
CA ASP A 573 35.58 -16.41 14.17
C ASP A 573 35.86 -15.15 14.98
N PHE A 574 34.86 -14.54 15.57
CA PHE A 574 35.01 -13.41 16.48
C PHE A 574 35.73 -13.78 17.73
N ALA A 575 35.45 -14.96 18.33
CA ALA A 575 36.06 -15.45 19.54
C ALA A 575 37.61 -15.75 19.43
N LYS A 576 38.12 -15.78 18.18
CA LYS A 576 39.58 -15.89 17.92
C LYS A 576 40.33 -14.59 18.20
N VAL A 577 39.61 -13.44 18.26
CA VAL A 577 40.20 -12.13 18.51
C VAL A 577 40.17 -11.85 20.01
N ASP A 578 41.34 -11.79 20.65
CA ASP A 578 41.45 -11.45 22.08
C ASP A 578 41.62 -9.93 22.25
N MET A 579 40.55 -9.27 22.63
CA MET A 579 40.53 -7.84 22.91
C MET A 579 40.62 -7.58 24.42
N ARG A 580 41.52 -6.69 24.83
CA ARG A 580 41.76 -6.35 26.23
C ARG A 580 41.71 -4.86 26.50
N ILE A 581 41.26 -4.48 27.69
CA ILE A 581 41.43 -3.16 28.24
C ILE A 581 42.90 -2.95 28.61
N ALA A 582 43.48 -1.83 28.16
CA ALA A 582 44.86 -1.47 28.46
C ALA A 582 44.96 -0.03 28.95
N LEU A 583 45.83 0.21 29.94
CA LEU A 583 46.17 1.57 30.39
C LEU A 583 47.34 2.11 29.57
N ILE A 584 47.22 3.29 28.99
CA ILE A 584 48.31 4.00 28.31
C ILE A 584 49.24 4.57 29.41
N LYS A 585 50.36 3.93 29.64
CA LYS A 585 51.37 4.40 30.64
C LYS A 585 52.22 5.55 30.09
N SER A 586 52.61 5.46 28.83
CA SER A 586 53.30 6.55 28.16
C SER A 586 52.93 6.62 26.68
N ALA A 587 52.96 7.79 26.14
CA ALA A 587 52.75 8.08 24.71
C ALA A 587 53.79 9.07 24.26
N ASP A 588 54.56 8.70 23.22
CA ASP A 588 55.67 9.50 22.74
C ASP A 588 55.68 9.60 21.22
N PHE A 589 56.24 10.67 20.69
CA PHE A 589 56.51 10.78 19.25
C PHE A 589 57.58 9.75 18.84
N VAL A 590 57.43 9.22 17.64
CA VAL A 590 58.45 8.36 17.03
C VAL A 590 59.37 9.23 16.20
N GLU A 591 60.66 9.24 16.56
CA GLU A 591 61.67 9.99 15.80
C GLU A 591 61.82 9.43 14.38
N GLY A 592 61.71 10.32 13.38
CA GLY A 592 61.73 9.93 11.97
C GLY A 592 60.41 9.37 11.42
N SER A 593 59.28 9.58 12.12
CA SER A 593 57.95 9.23 11.64
C SER A 593 56.92 10.35 11.91
N ASP A 594 56.29 10.84 10.88
CA ASP A 594 55.20 11.84 10.99
C ASP A 594 53.80 11.23 11.21
N LYS A 595 53.69 9.90 11.19
CA LYS A 595 52.43 9.17 11.30
C LYS A 595 52.21 8.41 12.61
N LEU A 596 53.33 8.01 13.26
CA LEU A 596 53.28 7.08 14.37
C LEU A 596 53.45 7.76 15.74
N LEU A 597 52.68 7.29 16.72
CA LEU A 597 52.96 7.41 18.14
C LEU A 597 53.45 6.07 18.68
N LYS A 598 54.39 6.10 19.62
CA LYS A 598 54.81 4.95 20.43
C LYS A 598 54.02 4.98 21.73
N LEU A 599 53.25 3.92 21.97
CA LEU A 599 52.45 3.77 23.18
C LEU A 599 53.02 2.61 24.02
N GLN A 600 53.14 2.84 25.32
CA GLN A 600 53.44 1.80 26.29
C GLN A 600 52.16 1.48 27.04
N LEU A 601 51.62 0.28 26.82
CA LEU A 601 50.33 -0.16 27.35
C LEU A 601 50.56 -1.13 28.53
N ASP A 602 49.78 -0.97 29.58
CA ASP A 602 49.72 -1.87 30.74
C ASP A 602 48.40 -2.67 30.73
N LEU A 603 48.51 -3.98 30.80
CA LEU A 603 47.39 -4.94 30.85
C LEU A 603 47.09 -5.45 32.27
N GLY A 604 47.63 -4.77 33.33
CA GLY A 604 47.42 -5.18 34.72
C GLY A 604 48.37 -6.28 35.24
N GLY A 605 49.44 -6.61 34.51
CA GLY A 605 50.44 -7.63 34.85
C GLY A 605 51.44 -7.84 33.73
N GLU A 606 51.16 -7.32 32.57
CA GLU A 606 51.98 -7.37 31.37
C GLU A 606 52.02 -5.98 30.71
N SER A 607 53.18 -5.60 30.23
CA SER A 607 53.36 -4.31 29.53
C SER A 607 53.73 -4.55 28.08
N ARG A 608 53.07 -3.83 27.13
CA ARG A 608 53.33 -3.99 25.69
C ARG A 608 53.60 -2.67 25.01
N GLN A 609 54.51 -2.71 24.05
CA GLN A 609 54.82 -1.60 23.18
C GLN A 609 54.01 -1.65 21.88
N ILE A 610 53.31 -0.59 21.56
CA ILE A 610 52.52 -0.47 20.33
C ILE A 610 52.99 0.76 19.53
N PHE A 611 53.11 0.60 18.21
CA PHE A 611 53.26 1.73 17.27
C PHE A 611 51.93 1.92 16.54
N SER A 612 51.27 3.08 16.78
CA SER A 612 49.96 3.38 16.22
C SER A 612 49.99 4.61 15.31
N GLY A 613 49.29 4.52 14.19
CA GLY A 613 49.21 5.60 13.15
C GLY A 613 48.29 6.78 13.50
N ILE A 614 48.26 7.21 14.73
CA ILE A 614 47.28 8.18 15.26
C ILE A 614 47.91 9.57 15.55
N ARG A 615 49.15 9.82 15.14
CA ARG A 615 49.90 11.09 15.43
C ARG A 615 49.16 12.34 14.97
N SER A 616 48.47 12.27 13.80
CA SER A 616 47.75 13.42 13.25
C SER A 616 46.52 13.81 14.08
N ALA A 617 45.89 12.85 14.73
CA ALA A 617 44.69 13.05 15.56
C ALA A 617 45.04 13.43 17.01
N TYR A 618 46.28 13.08 17.47
CA TYR A 618 46.77 13.38 18.82
C TYR A 618 48.06 14.17 18.75
N PRO A 619 47.96 15.48 18.49
CA PRO A 619 49.15 16.36 18.38
C PRO A 619 49.90 16.54 19.71
N ASP A 620 49.22 16.28 20.84
CA ASP A 620 49.83 16.19 22.14
C ASP A 620 49.69 14.73 22.65
N PRO A 621 50.71 13.87 22.46
CA PRO A 621 50.63 12.49 22.87
C PRO A 621 50.53 12.30 24.40
N LYS A 622 51.03 13.29 25.19
CA LYS A 622 50.96 13.22 26.65
C LYS A 622 49.50 13.26 27.19
N ALA A 623 48.60 13.87 26.45
CA ALA A 623 47.19 13.84 26.80
C ALA A 623 46.54 12.42 26.76
N LEU A 624 47.21 11.45 26.17
CA LEU A 624 46.78 10.05 26.15
C LEU A 624 47.23 9.28 27.41
N GLU A 625 48.20 9.72 28.14
CA GLU A 625 48.71 9.05 29.32
C GLU A 625 47.66 8.99 30.44
N GLY A 626 47.51 7.86 31.07
CA GLY A 626 46.48 7.60 32.08
C GLY A 626 45.11 7.23 31.53
N ARG A 627 44.90 7.26 30.22
CA ARG A 627 43.64 6.82 29.59
C ARG A 627 43.60 5.30 29.43
N LEU A 628 42.40 4.74 29.60
CA LEU A 628 42.13 3.36 29.21
C LEU A 628 41.75 3.29 27.74
N THR A 629 42.20 2.29 27.03
CA THR A 629 41.87 1.99 25.64
C THR A 629 41.64 0.49 25.45
N ILE A 630 41.07 0.14 24.28
CA ILE A 630 40.89 -1.25 23.87
C ILE A 630 42.02 -1.62 22.91
N MET A 631 42.62 -2.80 23.10
CA MET A 631 43.62 -3.32 22.18
C MET A 631 43.33 -4.78 21.79
N VAL A 632 43.72 -5.16 20.58
CA VAL A 632 43.81 -6.57 20.16
C VAL A 632 45.13 -7.10 20.65
N ALA A 633 45.04 -8.05 21.59
CA ALA A 633 46.20 -8.54 22.35
C ALA A 633 46.87 -9.76 21.74
N ASN A 634 46.19 -10.57 20.95
CA ASN A 634 46.70 -11.81 20.36
C ASN A 634 47.20 -11.70 18.91
N LEU A 635 47.43 -10.46 18.43
CA LEU A 635 48.14 -10.26 17.15
C LEU A 635 49.63 -10.65 17.30
N ALA A 636 50.16 -11.31 16.28
CA ALA A 636 51.58 -11.63 16.23
C ALA A 636 52.42 -10.34 16.25
N PRO A 637 53.52 -10.29 17.06
CA PRO A 637 54.38 -9.12 17.11
C PRO A 637 54.93 -8.74 15.73
N ARG A 638 54.81 -7.47 15.39
CA ARG A 638 55.26 -6.94 14.09
C ARG A 638 56.55 -6.16 14.24
N LYS A 639 57.61 -6.63 13.59
CA LYS A 639 58.90 -5.90 13.51
C LYS A 639 58.77 -4.72 12.56
N MET A 640 58.97 -3.52 13.06
CA MET A 640 58.94 -2.25 12.31
C MET A 640 60.33 -1.59 12.34
N ARG A 641 60.53 -0.55 11.50
CA ARG A 641 61.80 0.22 11.48
C ARG A 641 62.17 0.81 12.84
N PHE A 642 61.17 1.10 13.67
CA PHE A 642 61.34 1.82 14.96
C PHE A 642 61.25 0.91 16.19
N GLY A 643 61.10 -0.39 16.00
CA GLY A 643 60.95 -1.37 17.08
C GLY A 643 59.92 -2.47 16.79
N VAL A 644 59.48 -3.19 17.82
CA VAL A 644 58.44 -4.24 17.69
C VAL A 644 57.14 -3.72 18.24
N SER A 645 56.06 -3.86 17.46
CA SER A 645 54.68 -3.57 17.90
C SER A 645 54.00 -4.87 18.30
N GLU A 646 53.50 -4.94 19.56
CA GLU A 646 53.00 -6.17 20.21
C GLU A 646 51.49 -6.18 20.36
N GLY A 647 50.78 -5.80 19.28
CA GLY A 647 49.34 -5.73 19.23
C GLY A 647 48.86 -4.47 18.47
N MET A 648 47.57 -4.13 18.60
CA MET A 648 46.95 -3.00 17.93
C MET A 648 45.95 -2.34 18.86
N VAL A 649 45.97 -1.01 19.01
CA VAL A 649 44.90 -0.25 19.65
C VAL A 649 43.70 -0.07 18.71
N MET A 650 42.51 -0.16 19.27
CA MET A 650 41.27 0.03 18.52
C MET A 650 40.91 1.51 18.41
N ALA A 651 40.59 1.93 17.21
CA ALA A 651 40.16 3.27 16.95
C ALA A 651 39.05 3.29 15.87
N ALA A 652 38.18 4.28 15.94
CA ALA A 652 37.13 4.53 14.95
C ALA A 652 37.48 5.78 14.12
N GLY A 653 37.00 5.85 12.87
CA GLY A 653 37.10 7.01 12.01
C GLY A 653 37.80 6.74 10.68
N PRO A 654 37.63 7.65 9.69
CA PRO A 654 38.13 7.47 8.32
C PRO A 654 39.66 7.64 8.18
N GLY A 655 40.33 8.14 9.21
CA GLY A 655 41.78 8.33 9.18
C GLY A 655 42.24 9.79 9.37
N GLY A 656 43.56 10.03 9.30
CA GLY A 656 44.14 11.35 9.43
C GLY A 656 43.87 12.00 10.79
N LYS A 657 43.20 13.16 10.80
CA LYS A 657 42.81 13.89 12.03
C LYS A 657 41.53 13.34 12.67
N GLU A 658 40.76 12.57 11.94
CA GLU A 658 39.48 12.01 12.38
C GLU A 658 39.63 10.54 12.79
N ILE A 659 40.51 10.29 13.76
CA ILE A 659 40.75 8.99 14.40
C ILE A 659 40.46 9.14 15.88
N PHE A 660 39.58 8.28 16.43
CA PHE A 660 39.13 8.33 17.80
C PHE A 660 39.47 7.01 18.49
N LEU A 661 40.39 7.00 19.46
CA LEU A 661 40.68 5.84 20.25
C LEU A 661 39.46 5.40 21.06
N LEU A 662 39.14 4.11 21.00
CA LEU A 662 38.03 3.56 21.78
C LEU A 662 38.43 3.47 23.26
N SER A 663 37.57 3.95 24.13
CA SER A 663 37.76 3.92 25.58
C SER A 663 36.60 3.15 26.24
N PRO A 664 36.86 2.33 27.26
CA PRO A 664 35.78 1.69 28.00
C PRO A 664 35.09 2.68 28.94
N ASP A 665 33.93 2.30 29.46
CA ASP A 665 33.20 3.02 30.51
C ASP A 665 33.96 3.02 31.84
N SER A 666 33.50 3.89 32.77
CA SER A 666 34.05 4.00 34.11
C SER A 666 33.92 2.67 34.89
N GLY A 667 34.98 2.30 35.58
CA GLY A 667 35.04 1.04 36.35
C GLY A 667 35.76 -0.10 35.65
N ALA A 668 36.09 0.01 34.36
CA ALA A 668 36.91 -0.94 33.64
C ALA A 668 38.35 -0.91 34.19
N GLN A 669 39.02 -2.07 34.19
CA GLN A 669 40.40 -2.20 34.67
C GLN A 669 41.30 -2.83 33.61
N PRO A 670 42.59 -2.49 33.58
CA PRO A 670 43.56 -3.14 32.70
C PRO A 670 43.54 -4.66 32.79
N GLY A 671 43.59 -5.35 31.66
CA GLY A 671 43.53 -6.79 31.53
C GLY A 671 42.13 -7.37 31.36
N MET A 672 41.05 -6.61 31.65
CA MET A 672 39.69 -7.10 31.40
C MET A 672 39.49 -7.44 29.92
N GLN A 673 38.86 -8.57 29.65
CA GLN A 673 38.53 -9.01 28.31
C GLN A 673 37.27 -8.27 27.82
N VAL A 674 37.32 -7.81 26.57
CA VAL A 674 36.16 -7.30 25.84
C VAL A 674 35.50 -8.49 25.13
N LYS A 675 34.22 -8.70 25.39
CA LYS A 675 33.44 -9.84 24.88
C LYS A 675 32.33 -9.37 23.93
#